data_e2439e963526390f4b27bb1533066256
#
_entry.id   e2439e963526390f4b27bb1533066256
#
_cell.length_a   1.000
_cell.length_b   1.000
_cell.length_c   1.000
_cell.angle_alpha   90.00
_cell.angle_beta   90.00
_cell.angle_gamma   90.00
#
_symmetry.space_group_name_H-M   'P 1'
#
loop_
_entity.id
_entity.type
_entity.pdbx_description
1 polymer ?
#
loop_
_entity_poly.entity_id
_entity_poly.type
_entity_poly.pdbx_seq_one_letter_code
_entity_poly.pdbx_strand_id
1 'polypeptide(L)'
;AGSVVAYCIGITNIDPIKYNLLFERFLNPDRKSMPDIDTDFDDEGRQKVIDYVVDKYGKNQVAQIITYGTMAAKMSIKDVARVLDLPLAESNVLAKLVPDKPGTELGRVLHAPITIKEGAKSLEEKEGYQQEDIDNVKKLREIYRGSDIRAQVLKEAERLEGSVRNTGIHAAGIIIAPQDLTSLIPVATAKDSDLWVTQIEGSVIEEAGVIKMDFLGLKTLSILKMALALIKQNHGVVIDLDTIPLDDEKTFKLYQQGETNATFQFESVGMQKYLRELKPDKFDDLIAMNALYRPGPIAYIPNFIDRKHGREAISYDLDEMKEILSETYGITVYQEQVMLLSQKIGGFTKGDADVLRKAMGKKQKSVLDKMKAQFVAGATSKGHDAQILEKIWTDWEAFAQYAFNKSHSTCYAYVAYETAYLKAHYPGEYMSAVLNNAGSIEKITFFMEECKRMGIKVLGPDINESLNGFAVNQKGEIRFGLGGLKGVGEAAIETIITEREKGGSFASIFDFIKRVISRSVNKKSLESLAYSGAFDCFTDFHRAQYFKIPDGERVSGLEKIINYGQALQSLSAGSTNTLFGDLSSAMQVPVPKLTKTEPWTLTELLEFEKDVTGMFMSGHPLDHFKFELRYYGITNIADFNEIKETLHLQPNPGRAIKVAGLIIDVQHRVTKTGKNFGSFAIEDFSGKTEFVLWSEDYIKFQNYLDKGQNVLLNGFFRPRYNRPNEFDFKVSSINLLETVKQNLTRSLDINIHAASLTPQFVEFIETNVKKYPGKSSLRFNVLEPKENLLVSLYSFDKGFQMNEEMAGFLLDNPDVEVQVGLVG
;
A
#
# COMPACT_ATOMS: atom_id res chain seq x y z
N ALA A 1 -2.61 3.31 28.19
CA ALA A 1 -1.88 2.13 28.67
C ALA A 1 -1.18 2.33 30.03
N GLY A 2 -0.89 3.57 30.51
CA GLY A 2 -0.16 3.79 31.77
C GLY A 2 -0.93 3.52 33.08
N SER A 3 -2.19 3.07 33.05
CA SER A 3 -3.03 2.84 34.22
C SER A 3 -3.14 1.37 34.58
N VAL A 4 -2.67 0.98 35.76
CA VAL A 4 -2.83 -0.38 36.30
C VAL A 4 -4.32 -0.70 36.48
N VAL A 5 -5.13 0.24 36.96
CA VAL A 5 -6.57 0.03 37.13
C VAL A 5 -7.23 -0.25 35.78
N ALA A 6 -6.94 0.53 34.75
CA ALA A 6 -7.48 0.29 33.39
C ALA A 6 -7.08 -1.08 32.83
N TYR A 7 -5.85 -1.53 33.12
CA TYR A 7 -5.40 -2.88 32.77
C TYR A 7 -6.15 -3.97 33.54
N CYS A 8 -6.28 -3.83 34.85
CA CYS A 8 -6.98 -4.82 35.68
C CYS A 8 -8.47 -4.98 35.35
N ILE A 9 -9.15 -3.93 34.88
CA ILE A 9 -10.57 -3.98 34.48
C ILE A 9 -10.78 -4.21 32.98
N GLY A 10 -9.71 -4.50 32.23
CA GLY A 10 -9.77 -4.89 30.82
C GLY A 10 -10.03 -3.74 29.84
N ILE A 11 -9.79 -2.47 30.22
CA ILE A 11 -9.84 -1.33 29.30
C ILE A 11 -8.61 -1.30 28.38
N THR A 12 -7.46 -1.74 28.88
CA THR A 12 -6.20 -1.84 28.13
C THR A 12 -5.59 -3.22 28.31
N ASN A 13 -4.89 -3.73 27.26
CA ASN A 13 -4.30 -5.06 27.26
C ASN A 13 -2.79 -5.05 27.56
N ILE A 14 -2.21 -3.86 27.78
CA ILE A 14 -0.78 -3.71 28.05
C ILE A 14 -0.55 -3.53 29.55
N ASP A 15 0.26 -4.42 30.12
CA ASP A 15 0.70 -4.30 31.52
C ASP A 15 1.65 -3.10 31.71
N PRO A 16 1.20 -2.03 32.40
CA PRO A 16 2.02 -0.83 32.57
C PRO A 16 3.23 -1.04 33.50
N ILE A 17 3.22 -2.06 34.36
CA ILE A 17 4.33 -2.37 35.25
C ILE A 17 5.43 -3.07 34.46
N LYS A 18 5.08 -4.07 33.68
CA LYS A 18 6.03 -4.83 32.84
C LYS A 18 6.83 -3.92 31.90
N TYR A 19 6.18 -2.90 31.32
CA TYR A 19 6.81 -2.00 30.36
C TYR A 19 7.23 -0.66 30.97
N ASN A 20 7.17 -0.51 32.28
CA ASN A 20 7.54 0.72 33.01
C ASN A 20 6.85 1.97 32.41
N LEU A 21 5.51 1.90 32.22
CA LEU A 21 4.70 2.98 31.68
C LEU A 21 4.25 3.91 32.81
N LEU A 22 4.49 5.22 32.63
CA LEU A 22 4.21 6.19 33.69
C LEU A 22 2.72 6.56 33.75
N PHE A 23 2.12 6.38 34.95
CA PHE A 23 0.76 6.81 35.23
C PHE A 23 0.59 8.34 35.17
N GLU A 24 1.62 9.08 35.59
CA GLU A 24 1.65 10.55 35.59
C GLU A 24 1.52 11.12 34.17
N ARG A 25 1.89 10.36 33.15
CA ARG A 25 1.69 10.72 31.74
C ARG A 25 0.21 10.65 31.36
N PHE A 26 -0.55 9.76 31.97
CA PHE A 26 -1.97 9.59 31.77
C PHE A 26 -2.78 10.58 32.62
N LEU A 27 -2.56 10.63 33.94
CA LEU A 27 -3.26 11.48 34.87
C LEU A 27 -2.33 11.91 36.03
N ASN A 28 -2.36 13.17 36.41
CA ASN A 28 -1.69 13.66 37.62
C ASN A 28 -2.53 14.76 38.28
N PRO A 29 -2.36 15.01 39.59
CA PRO A 29 -3.15 16.00 40.36
C PRO A 29 -3.03 17.43 39.85
N ASP A 30 -1.89 17.78 39.25
CA ASP A 30 -1.58 19.13 38.79
C ASP A 30 -2.09 19.39 37.34
N ARG A 31 -2.70 18.40 36.72
CA ARG A 31 -3.23 18.50 35.34
C ARG A 31 -4.48 19.37 35.30
N LYS A 32 -4.39 20.49 34.55
CA LYS A 32 -5.50 21.44 34.33
C LYS A 32 -6.32 21.15 33.08
N SER A 33 -5.78 20.36 32.12
CA SER A 33 -6.47 20.01 30.88
C SER A 33 -7.29 18.74 31.05
N MET A 34 -8.41 18.67 30.35
CA MET A 34 -9.23 17.45 30.27
C MET A 34 -8.41 16.27 29.69
N PRO A 35 -8.75 15.03 30.02
CA PRO A 35 -8.15 13.85 29.38
C PRO A 35 -8.60 13.75 27.92
N ASP A 36 -7.68 13.38 27.05
CA ASP A 36 -7.95 13.00 25.66
C ASP A 36 -8.14 11.47 25.63
N ILE A 37 -9.30 11.03 25.16
CA ILE A 37 -9.70 9.60 25.19
C ILE A 37 -9.81 9.11 23.76
N ASP A 38 -8.77 8.40 23.31
CA ASP A 38 -8.71 7.73 22.01
C ASP A 38 -8.95 6.22 22.23
N THR A 39 -9.89 5.65 21.49
CA THR A 39 -10.16 4.20 21.52
C THR A 39 -10.18 3.64 20.12
N ASP A 40 -9.31 2.66 19.86
CA ASP A 40 -9.22 1.98 18.57
C ASP A 40 -10.22 0.82 18.52
N PHE A 41 -11.04 0.79 17.48
CA PHE A 41 -11.99 -0.30 17.19
C PHE A 41 -11.68 -0.89 15.82
N ASP A 42 -12.10 -2.12 15.59
CA ASP A 42 -12.18 -2.62 14.22
C ASP A 42 -13.14 -1.74 13.41
N ASP A 43 -12.74 -1.39 12.19
CA ASP A 43 -13.48 -0.41 11.39
C ASP A 43 -14.88 -0.91 10.99
N GLU A 44 -15.09 -2.23 10.87
CA GLU A 44 -16.38 -2.84 10.61
C GLU A 44 -17.30 -2.82 11.84
N GLY A 45 -16.73 -3.01 13.03
CA GLY A 45 -17.47 -3.07 14.28
C GLY A 45 -17.72 -1.71 14.95
N ARG A 46 -17.03 -0.65 14.50
CA ARG A 46 -17.12 0.69 15.11
C ARG A 46 -18.55 1.22 15.19
N GLN A 47 -19.37 1.03 14.17
CA GLN A 47 -20.76 1.49 14.16
C GLN A 47 -21.59 0.80 15.27
N LYS A 48 -21.38 -0.48 15.49
CA LYS A 48 -22.07 -1.23 16.56
C LYS A 48 -21.78 -0.67 17.96
N VAL A 49 -20.55 -0.17 18.16
CA VAL A 49 -20.16 0.48 19.42
C VAL A 49 -20.87 1.83 19.57
N ILE A 50 -20.98 2.61 18.51
CA ILE A 50 -21.73 3.87 18.49
C ILE A 50 -23.21 3.58 18.83
N ASP A 51 -23.81 2.59 18.20
CA ASP A 51 -25.19 2.19 18.44
C ASP A 51 -25.40 1.78 19.92
N TYR A 52 -24.47 0.99 20.47
CA TYR A 52 -24.49 0.64 21.91
C TYR A 52 -24.43 1.87 22.82
N VAL A 53 -23.58 2.85 22.50
CA VAL A 53 -23.47 4.09 23.28
C VAL A 53 -24.78 4.90 23.22
N VAL A 54 -25.40 4.96 22.05
CA VAL A 54 -26.70 5.62 21.85
C VAL A 54 -27.81 4.94 22.66
N ASP A 55 -27.85 3.60 22.62
CA ASP A 55 -28.83 2.82 23.40
C ASP A 55 -28.63 3.00 24.90
N LYS A 56 -27.38 3.03 25.36
CA LYS A 56 -27.03 3.12 26.77
C LYS A 56 -27.30 4.49 27.39
N TYR A 57 -26.93 5.57 26.70
CA TYR A 57 -26.98 6.94 27.24
C TYR A 57 -28.18 7.75 26.72
N GLY A 58 -28.76 7.34 25.61
CA GLY A 58 -29.87 8.03 24.96
C GLY A 58 -29.48 8.87 23.76
N LYS A 59 -30.32 8.89 22.75
CA LYS A 59 -30.07 9.60 21.47
C LYS A 59 -29.84 11.11 21.67
N ASN A 60 -30.43 11.72 22.67
CA ASN A 60 -30.28 13.16 22.96
C ASN A 60 -28.98 13.50 23.71
N GLN A 61 -28.26 12.49 24.22
CA GLN A 61 -27.03 12.65 24.99
C GLN A 61 -25.77 12.30 24.19
N VAL A 62 -25.95 11.83 22.95
CA VAL A 62 -24.85 11.43 22.07
C VAL A 62 -24.88 12.26 20.78
N ALA A 63 -23.73 12.81 20.39
CA ALA A 63 -23.62 13.58 19.15
C ALA A 63 -22.29 13.29 18.46
N GLN A 64 -22.28 13.45 17.15
CA GLN A 64 -21.07 13.58 16.34
C GLN A 64 -20.57 15.02 16.35
N ILE A 65 -19.29 15.22 16.12
CA ILE A 65 -18.69 16.56 16.11
C ILE A 65 -18.72 17.12 14.69
N ILE A 66 -19.10 18.39 14.55
CA ILE A 66 -19.05 19.09 13.27
C ILE A 66 -17.60 19.34 12.83
N THR A 67 -17.39 19.37 11.53
CA THR A 67 -16.17 19.94 10.92
C THR A 67 -16.57 21.03 9.95
N TYR A 68 -15.82 22.12 9.93
CA TYR A 68 -16.00 23.20 8.97
C TYR A 68 -14.96 23.08 7.85
N GLY A 69 -15.44 22.77 6.66
CA GLY A 69 -14.60 22.80 5.46
C GLY A 69 -14.41 24.26 5.03
N THR A 70 -13.17 24.75 5.08
CA THR A 70 -12.81 26.10 4.63
C THR A 70 -12.35 26.10 3.19
N MET A 71 -12.46 27.24 2.54
CA MET A 71 -11.95 27.46 1.19
C MET A 71 -10.41 27.56 1.26
N ALA A 72 -9.72 26.50 0.86
CA ALA A 72 -8.26 26.53 0.68
C ALA A 72 -7.87 27.26 -0.62
N ALA A 73 -6.64 27.72 -0.74
CA ALA A 73 -6.13 28.54 -1.84
C ALA A 73 -6.58 28.09 -3.25
N LYS A 74 -6.35 26.81 -3.61
CA LYS A 74 -6.75 26.29 -4.94
C LYS A 74 -8.27 26.20 -5.12
N MET A 75 -8.99 25.93 -4.03
CA MET A 75 -10.46 25.83 -4.06
C MET A 75 -11.07 27.20 -4.22
N SER A 76 -10.60 28.22 -3.48
CA SER A 76 -11.06 29.62 -3.60
C SER A 76 -10.93 30.11 -5.03
N ILE A 77 -9.79 29.88 -5.68
CA ILE A 77 -9.56 30.24 -7.08
C ILE A 77 -10.59 29.56 -8.00
N LYS A 78 -10.86 28.28 -7.82
CA LYS A 78 -11.80 27.54 -8.69
C LYS A 78 -13.25 27.97 -8.45
N ASP A 79 -13.66 28.20 -7.23
CA ASP A 79 -15.01 28.63 -6.90
C ASP A 79 -15.29 30.07 -7.38
N VAL A 80 -14.35 30.99 -7.17
CA VAL A 80 -14.47 32.38 -7.69
C VAL A 80 -14.43 32.39 -9.24
N ALA A 81 -13.53 31.61 -9.84
CA ALA A 81 -13.47 31.49 -11.30
C ALA A 81 -14.79 31.04 -11.90
N ARG A 82 -15.48 30.08 -11.26
CA ARG A 82 -16.80 29.62 -11.69
C ARG A 82 -17.87 30.71 -11.58
N VAL A 83 -17.85 31.50 -10.50
CA VAL A 83 -18.82 32.58 -10.28
C VAL A 83 -18.59 33.75 -11.24
N LEU A 84 -17.35 34.01 -11.62
CA LEU A 84 -16.98 35.07 -12.58
C LEU A 84 -16.91 34.57 -14.02
N ASP A 85 -17.45 33.36 -14.32
CA ASP A 85 -17.50 32.73 -15.64
C ASP A 85 -16.13 32.58 -16.34
N LEU A 86 -15.04 32.47 -15.58
CA LEU A 86 -13.73 32.15 -16.14
C LEU A 86 -13.73 30.67 -16.60
N PRO A 87 -13.32 30.38 -17.86
CA PRO A 87 -13.30 29.01 -18.36
C PRO A 87 -12.52 28.05 -17.46
N LEU A 88 -13.03 26.82 -17.29
CA LEU A 88 -12.47 25.78 -16.42
C LEU A 88 -10.97 25.50 -16.73
N ALA A 89 -10.59 25.54 -18.02
CA ALA A 89 -9.21 25.36 -18.43
C ALA A 89 -8.28 26.45 -17.84
N GLU A 90 -8.71 27.71 -17.85
CA GLU A 90 -7.96 28.83 -17.30
C GLU A 90 -7.94 28.79 -15.77
N SER A 91 -9.07 28.48 -15.14
CA SER A 91 -9.16 28.25 -13.70
C SER A 91 -8.19 27.18 -13.22
N ASN A 92 -8.09 26.05 -13.97
CA ASN A 92 -7.15 24.99 -13.66
C ASN A 92 -5.67 25.42 -13.84
N VAL A 93 -5.38 26.29 -14.80
CA VAL A 93 -4.03 26.86 -14.97
C VAL A 93 -3.67 27.73 -13.77
N LEU A 94 -4.56 28.62 -13.31
CA LEU A 94 -4.34 29.46 -12.12
C LEU A 94 -4.11 28.59 -10.86
N ALA A 95 -4.96 27.59 -10.64
CA ALA A 95 -4.85 26.70 -9.49
C ALA A 95 -3.55 25.88 -9.50
N LYS A 96 -3.01 25.51 -10.67
CA LYS A 96 -1.73 24.80 -10.80
C LYS A 96 -0.52 25.66 -10.47
N LEU A 97 -0.63 26.98 -10.56
CA LEU A 97 0.47 27.89 -10.19
C LEU A 97 0.59 28.06 -8.66
N VAL A 98 -0.41 27.66 -7.89
CA VAL A 98 -0.33 27.61 -6.44
C VAL A 98 0.41 26.34 -6.01
N PRO A 99 1.45 26.43 -5.15
CA PRO A 99 2.20 25.26 -4.67
C PRO A 99 1.30 24.19 -4.05
N ASP A 100 1.66 22.92 -4.24
CA ASP A 100 0.87 21.74 -3.79
C ASP A 100 1.34 21.25 -2.43
N LYS A 101 1.39 22.17 -1.45
CA LYS A 101 1.83 21.85 -0.10
C LYS A 101 0.67 22.07 0.88
N PRO A 102 0.40 21.12 1.80
CA PRO A 102 -0.62 21.30 2.83
C PRO A 102 -0.39 22.59 3.62
N GLY A 103 -1.46 23.35 3.87
CA GLY A 103 -1.38 24.62 4.58
C GLY A 103 -0.86 25.82 3.76
N THR A 104 -0.80 25.69 2.42
CA THR A 104 -0.50 26.82 1.53
C THR A 104 -1.59 27.87 1.63
N GLU A 105 -1.21 29.09 2.03
CA GLU A 105 -2.08 30.28 2.14
C GLU A 105 -1.87 31.20 0.93
N LEU A 106 -2.94 31.55 0.22
CA LEU A 106 -2.88 32.38 -0.98
C LEU A 106 -2.31 33.76 -0.70
N GLY A 107 -2.68 34.39 0.41
CA GLY A 107 -2.15 35.66 0.84
C GLY A 107 -0.63 35.65 1.02
N ARG A 108 -0.08 34.58 1.60
CA ARG A 108 1.37 34.42 1.70
C ARG A 108 2.02 34.19 0.33
N VAL A 109 1.44 33.32 -0.49
CA VAL A 109 1.91 33.05 -1.85
C VAL A 109 1.98 34.35 -2.67
N LEU A 110 1.00 35.24 -2.53
CA LEU A 110 0.91 36.48 -3.30
C LEU A 110 1.82 37.58 -2.76
N HIS A 111 2.03 37.70 -1.43
CA HIS A 111 2.64 38.89 -0.82
C HIS A 111 3.92 38.66 -0.03
N ALA A 112 4.17 37.45 0.51
CA ALA A 112 5.35 37.19 1.32
C ALA A 112 6.66 37.33 0.52
N PRO A 113 7.79 37.77 1.13
CA PRO A 113 9.07 37.82 0.44
C PRO A 113 9.50 36.42 -0.01
N ILE A 114 10.08 36.33 -1.21
CA ILE A 114 10.57 35.06 -1.77
C ILE A 114 11.89 34.71 -1.11
N THR A 115 12.83 35.64 -1.03
CA THR A 115 14.16 35.50 -0.42
C THR A 115 14.22 36.20 0.94
N ILE A 116 15.23 35.86 1.74
CA ILE A 116 15.44 36.44 3.08
C ILE A 116 15.49 37.97 3.03
N LYS A 117 14.60 38.61 3.76
CA LYS A 117 14.66 40.03 4.09
C LYS A 117 14.57 40.18 5.61
N GLU A 118 15.33 41.11 6.17
CA GLU A 118 15.30 41.40 7.62
C GLU A 118 13.85 41.57 8.13
N GLY A 119 13.47 40.74 9.12
CA GLY A 119 12.21 40.88 9.87
C GLY A 119 11.02 40.08 9.36
N ALA A 120 11.10 39.37 8.20
CA ALA A 120 10.00 38.54 7.69
C ALA A 120 10.51 37.18 7.17
N LYS A 121 9.90 36.09 7.61
CA LYS A 121 10.21 34.74 7.10
C LYS A 121 9.83 34.63 5.62
N SER A 122 10.80 34.33 4.75
CA SER A 122 10.60 34.13 3.32
C SER A 122 9.81 32.86 3.02
N LEU A 123 9.30 32.73 1.79
CA LEU A 123 8.61 31.51 1.33
C LEU A 123 9.56 30.31 1.32
N GLU A 124 10.85 30.50 1.02
CA GLU A 124 11.86 29.46 1.06
C GLU A 124 12.11 28.96 2.48
N GLU A 125 12.20 29.86 3.47
CA GLU A 125 12.49 29.50 4.86
C GLU A 125 11.30 28.89 5.60
N LYS A 126 10.10 29.49 5.45
CA LYS A 126 8.92 29.05 6.21
C LYS A 126 8.23 27.89 5.55
N GLU A 127 7.98 27.98 4.25
CA GLU A 127 7.26 27.00 3.47
C GLU A 127 8.16 25.95 2.84
N GLY A 128 9.47 26.22 2.64
CA GLY A 128 10.41 25.31 2.02
C GLY A 128 10.04 24.99 0.56
N TYR A 129 9.59 26.00 -0.19
CA TYR A 129 9.23 25.86 -1.60
C TYR A 129 10.46 25.62 -2.46
N GLN A 130 10.34 24.72 -3.42
CA GLN A 130 11.38 24.45 -4.40
C GLN A 130 11.37 25.53 -5.51
N GLN A 131 12.41 25.56 -6.33
CA GLN A 131 12.54 26.56 -7.40
C GLN A 131 11.35 26.57 -8.36
N GLU A 132 10.75 25.45 -8.66
CA GLU A 132 9.55 25.35 -9.50
C GLU A 132 8.35 26.04 -8.86
N ASP A 133 8.15 25.84 -7.57
CA ASP A 133 7.09 26.51 -6.82
C ASP A 133 7.30 28.03 -6.84
N ILE A 134 8.55 28.48 -6.63
CA ILE A 134 8.90 29.90 -6.65
C ILE A 134 8.67 30.51 -8.04
N ASP A 135 8.98 29.81 -9.12
CA ASP A 135 8.74 30.31 -10.47
C ASP A 135 7.23 30.34 -10.80
N ASN A 136 6.46 29.40 -10.31
CA ASN A 136 5.00 29.41 -10.42
C ASN A 136 4.39 30.57 -9.59
N VAL A 137 4.88 30.80 -8.37
CA VAL A 137 4.50 31.94 -7.54
C VAL A 137 4.78 33.27 -8.25
N LYS A 138 5.93 33.43 -8.88
CA LYS A 138 6.25 34.64 -9.66
C LYS A 138 5.23 34.88 -10.77
N LYS A 139 4.91 33.85 -11.58
CA LYS A 139 3.88 33.92 -12.63
C LYS A 139 2.50 34.26 -12.07
N LEU A 140 2.12 33.66 -10.95
CA LEU A 140 0.84 33.94 -10.30
C LEU A 140 0.76 35.40 -9.84
N ARG A 141 1.85 35.95 -9.28
CA ARG A 141 1.94 37.36 -8.89
C ARG A 141 1.90 38.34 -10.07
N GLU A 142 2.47 37.98 -11.20
CA GLU A 142 2.33 38.77 -12.43
C GLU A 142 0.86 38.87 -12.87
N ILE A 143 0.16 37.73 -12.88
CA ILE A 143 -1.28 37.70 -13.18
C ILE A 143 -2.07 38.53 -12.17
N TYR A 144 -1.80 38.38 -10.86
CA TYR A 144 -2.46 39.12 -9.78
C TYR A 144 -2.37 40.65 -9.92
N ARG A 145 -1.23 41.15 -10.41
CA ARG A 145 -0.97 42.58 -10.66
C ARG A 145 -1.70 43.13 -11.89
N GLY A 146 -2.23 42.23 -12.72
CA GLY A 146 -2.98 42.64 -13.89
C GLY A 146 -4.35 43.24 -13.57
N SER A 147 -5.09 43.54 -14.64
CA SER A 147 -6.45 44.11 -14.57
C SER A 147 -7.49 43.24 -15.28
N ASP A 148 -7.09 42.09 -15.79
CA ASP A 148 -7.99 41.17 -16.48
C ASP A 148 -8.83 40.31 -15.48
N ILE A 149 -9.72 39.51 -16.02
CA ILE A 149 -10.61 38.67 -15.21
C ILE A 149 -9.83 37.67 -14.33
N ARG A 150 -8.64 37.22 -14.75
CA ARG A 150 -7.81 36.31 -13.97
C ARG A 150 -7.24 37.00 -12.73
N ALA A 151 -6.83 38.27 -12.89
CA ALA A 151 -6.40 39.10 -11.76
C ALA A 151 -7.55 39.34 -10.79
N GLN A 152 -8.76 39.58 -11.29
CA GLN A 152 -9.95 39.75 -10.46
C GLN A 152 -10.27 38.46 -9.70
N VAL A 153 -10.23 37.30 -10.37
CA VAL A 153 -10.40 35.98 -9.72
C VAL A 153 -9.43 35.79 -8.57
N LEU A 154 -8.14 36.12 -8.74
CA LEU A 154 -7.14 35.95 -7.68
C LEU A 154 -7.38 36.88 -6.50
N LYS A 155 -7.77 38.15 -6.75
CA LYS A 155 -8.06 39.14 -5.71
C LYS A 155 -9.29 38.74 -4.88
N GLU A 156 -10.34 38.29 -5.52
CA GLU A 156 -11.54 37.84 -4.80
C GLU A 156 -11.33 36.48 -4.14
N ALA A 157 -10.53 35.58 -4.73
CA ALA A 157 -10.16 34.31 -4.12
C ALA A 157 -9.34 34.50 -2.82
N GLU A 158 -8.42 35.47 -2.80
CA GLU A 158 -7.66 35.84 -1.61
C GLU A 158 -8.57 36.34 -0.47
N ARG A 159 -9.62 37.10 -0.79
CA ARG A 159 -10.59 37.59 0.20
C ARG A 159 -11.47 36.49 0.78
N LEU A 160 -11.78 35.48 -0.03
CA LEU A 160 -12.64 34.36 0.35
C LEU A 160 -11.88 33.19 0.98
N GLU A 161 -10.57 33.13 0.79
CA GLU A 161 -9.74 32.07 1.40
C GLU A 161 -9.94 32.02 2.93
N GLY A 162 -10.07 30.82 3.47
CA GLY A 162 -10.31 30.60 4.91
C GLY A 162 -11.79 30.71 5.32
N SER A 163 -12.66 31.26 4.47
CA SER A 163 -14.10 31.29 4.77
C SER A 163 -14.70 29.90 4.76
N VAL A 164 -15.69 29.66 5.61
CA VAL A 164 -16.40 28.38 5.66
C VAL A 164 -17.16 28.14 4.37
N ARG A 165 -16.94 27.00 3.77
CA ARG A 165 -17.59 26.57 2.52
C ARG A 165 -18.72 25.57 2.75
N ASN A 166 -18.46 24.59 3.59
CA ASN A 166 -19.40 23.53 3.93
C ASN A 166 -19.14 23.02 5.35
N THR A 167 -20.09 22.25 5.83
CA THR A 167 -19.96 21.49 7.08
C THR A 167 -19.83 20.01 6.74
N GLY A 168 -19.10 19.29 7.57
CA GLY A 168 -18.95 17.85 7.55
C GLY A 168 -19.08 17.29 8.96
N ILE A 169 -18.84 15.99 9.08
CA ILE A 169 -18.84 15.27 10.36
C ILE A 169 -17.41 14.82 10.62
N HIS A 170 -16.96 14.97 11.88
CA HIS A 170 -15.66 14.47 12.30
C HIS A 170 -15.61 12.95 12.19
N ALA A 171 -14.53 12.42 11.61
CA ALA A 171 -14.42 11.00 11.27
C ALA A 171 -14.45 10.07 12.51
N ALA A 172 -13.99 10.54 13.67
CA ALA A 172 -13.82 9.74 14.87
C ALA A 172 -14.54 10.29 16.11
N GLY A 173 -14.62 11.63 16.25
CA GLY A 173 -15.06 12.30 17.47
C GLY A 173 -16.55 12.11 17.78
N ILE A 174 -16.82 11.60 18.98
CA ILE A 174 -18.16 11.43 19.53
C ILE A 174 -18.23 12.20 20.86
N ILE A 175 -19.36 12.86 21.11
CA ILE A 175 -19.68 13.46 22.39
C ILE A 175 -20.65 12.55 23.12
N ILE A 176 -20.39 12.30 24.40
CA ILE A 176 -21.30 11.63 25.32
C ILE A 176 -21.52 12.58 26.50
N ALA A 177 -22.73 13.11 26.61
CA ALA A 177 -23.09 14.08 27.63
C ALA A 177 -23.85 13.46 28.81
N PRO A 178 -23.73 14.02 30.03
CA PRO A 178 -24.45 13.51 31.19
C PRO A 178 -25.95 13.85 31.17
N GLN A 179 -26.37 14.75 30.29
CA GLN A 179 -27.77 15.21 30.14
C GLN A 179 -28.03 15.56 28.67
N ASP A 180 -29.25 16.01 28.35
CA ASP A 180 -29.64 16.40 27.00
C ASP A 180 -28.70 17.47 26.44
N LEU A 181 -28.08 17.20 25.31
CA LEU A 181 -27.07 18.06 24.64
C LEU A 181 -27.63 19.44 24.29
N THR A 182 -28.93 19.54 23.97
CA THR A 182 -29.56 20.81 23.62
C THR A 182 -29.58 21.79 24.78
N SER A 183 -29.45 21.31 26.03
CA SER A 183 -29.32 22.14 27.22
C SER A 183 -27.88 22.62 27.50
N LEU A 184 -26.89 22.03 26.83
CA LEU A 184 -25.48 22.34 27.03
C LEU A 184 -24.88 23.12 25.88
N ILE A 185 -25.12 22.68 24.64
CA ILE A 185 -24.52 23.24 23.42
C ILE A 185 -25.53 23.21 22.26
N PRO A 186 -25.38 24.12 21.28
CA PRO A 186 -26.20 24.07 20.07
C PRO A 186 -25.87 22.82 19.25
N VAL A 187 -26.90 22.14 18.74
CA VAL A 187 -26.82 20.97 17.88
C VAL A 187 -27.55 21.19 16.56
N ALA A 188 -27.24 20.37 15.58
CA ALA A 188 -27.87 20.38 14.25
C ALA A 188 -28.11 18.93 13.77
N THR A 189 -28.89 18.79 12.72
CA THR A 189 -29.01 17.54 11.96
C THR A 189 -28.06 17.55 10.76
N ALA A 190 -27.58 16.40 10.34
CA ALA A 190 -26.81 16.26 9.11
C ALA A 190 -27.46 15.22 8.19
N LYS A 191 -27.27 15.39 6.88
CA LYS A 191 -27.89 14.52 5.86
C LYS A 191 -27.50 13.06 5.99
N ASP A 192 -26.26 12.83 6.43
CA ASP A 192 -25.65 11.51 6.47
C ASP A 192 -25.54 10.95 7.91
N SER A 193 -26.33 11.45 8.86
CA SER A 193 -26.35 10.99 10.25
C SER A 193 -27.73 11.06 10.87
N ASP A 194 -28.10 10.00 11.58
CA ASP A 194 -29.29 9.95 12.43
C ASP A 194 -29.06 10.54 13.83
N LEU A 195 -27.80 10.86 14.17
CA LEU A 195 -27.42 11.47 15.43
C LEU A 195 -27.37 12.99 15.32
N TRP A 196 -27.52 13.67 16.44
CA TRP A 196 -27.15 15.08 16.55
C TRP A 196 -25.71 15.31 16.11
N VAL A 197 -25.47 16.46 15.49
CA VAL A 197 -24.13 16.96 15.18
C VAL A 197 -23.95 18.28 15.95
N THR A 198 -22.85 18.43 16.67
CA THR A 198 -22.57 19.66 17.40
C THR A 198 -22.44 20.82 16.40
N GLN A 199 -22.78 22.05 16.79
CA GLN A 199 -22.47 23.28 16.02
C GLN A 199 -21.15 23.93 16.47
N ILE A 200 -20.43 23.27 17.37
CA ILE A 200 -19.12 23.69 17.90
C ILE A 200 -18.09 22.67 17.42
N GLU A 201 -16.99 23.18 16.86
CA GLU A 201 -15.90 22.38 16.31
C GLU A 201 -15.06 21.71 17.40
N GLY A 202 -14.46 20.56 17.06
CA GLY A 202 -13.66 19.77 17.99
C GLY A 202 -12.49 20.49 18.65
N SER A 203 -11.91 21.50 17.99
CA SER A 203 -10.80 22.30 18.55
C SER A 203 -11.16 23.12 19.77
N VAL A 204 -12.44 23.51 19.91
CA VAL A 204 -12.96 24.36 21.01
C VAL A 204 -14.09 23.71 21.80
N ILE A 205 -14.39 22.45 21.51
CA ILE A 205 -15.54 21.72 22.09
C ILE A 205 -15.40 21.56 23.61
N GLU A 206 -14.17 21.39 24.11
CA GLU A 206 -13.90 21.30 25.56
C GLU A 206 -14.18 22.59 26.29
N GLU A 207 -13.91 23.76 25.67
CA GLU A 207 -14.21 25.06 26.23
C GLU A 207 -15.72 25.29 26.36
N ALA A 208 -16.51 24.60 25.51
CA ALA A 208 -17.98 24.61 25.60
C ALA A 208 -18.53 23.70 26.70
N GLY A 209 -17.68 22.96 27.43
CA GLY A 209 -18.04 22.16 28.59
C GLY A 209 -18.42 20.71 28.32
N VAL A 210 -18.13 20.20 27.14
CA VAL A 210 -18.36 18.78 26.80
C VAL A 210 -17.04 18.10 26.40
N ILE A 211 -16.95 16.80 26.64
CA ILE A 211 -15.72 16.01 26.38
C ILE A 211 -15.84 15.28 25.05
N LYS A 212 -14.79 15.40 24.24
CA LYS A 212 -14.61 14.61 23.03
C LYS A 212 -14.05 13.24 23.38
N MET A 213 -14.62 12.19 22.77
CA MET A 213 -14.07 10.85 22.76
C MET A 213 -13.85 10.43 21.32
N ASP A 214 -12.64 10.02 20.97
CA ASP A 214 -12.31 9.60 19.61
C ASP A 214 -12.46 8.07 19.48
N PHE A 215 -13.46 7.66 18.70
CA PHE A 215 -13.69 6.28 18.30
C PHE A 215 -13.04 6.04 16.95
N LEU A 216 -11.79 5.61 16.98
CA LEU A 216 -10.97 5.42 15.80
C LEU A 216 -11.24 4.06 15.16
N GLY A 217 -11.51 4.03 13.86
CA GLY A 217 -11.57 2.78 13.08
C GLY A 217 -10.17 2.38 12.62
N LEU A 218 -9.67 1.26 13.08
CA LEU A 218 -8.37 0.72 12.69
C LEU A 218 -8.56 -0.57 11.87
N LYS A 219 -8.31 -0.48 10.57
CA LYS A 219 -8.47 -1.60 9.63
C LYS A 219 -7.64 -2.84 10.02
N THR A 220 -6.49 -2.65 10.64
CA THR A 220 -5.66 -3.75 11.12
C THR A 220 -6.40 -4.64 12.12
N LEU A 221 -7.25 -4.07 12.97
CA LEU A 221 -8.07 -4.86 13.90
C LEU A 221 -9.11 -5.71 13.16
N SER A 222 -9.69 -5.22 12.06
CA SER A 222 -10.57 -6.01 11.19
C SER A 222 -9.81 -7.16 10.52
N ILE A 223 -8.57 -6.91 10.07
CA ILE A 223 -7.70 -7.96 9.51
C ILE A 223 -7.41 -9.04 10.55
N LEU A 224 -6.99 -8.65 11.76
CA LEU A 224 -6.73 -9.60 12.85
C LEU A 224 -7.98 -10.43 13.20
N LYS A 225 -9.13 -9.77 13.37
CA LYS A 225 -10.42 -10.42 13.65
C LYS A 225 -10.81 -11.43 12.56
N MET A 226 -10.68 -11.06 11.29
CA MET A 226 -10.96 -11.95 10.16
C MET A 226 -9.97 -13.11 10.10
N ALA A 227 -8.68 -12.86 10.29
CA ALA A 227 -7.66 -13.91 10.32
C ALA A 227 -7.92 -14.95 11.44
N LEU A 228 -8.26 -14.49 12.64
CA LEU A 228 -8.62 -15.38 13.76
C LEU A 228 -9.87 -16.23 13.45
N ALA A 229 -10.87 -15.64 12.78
CA ALA A 229 -12.06 -16.38 12.35
C ALA A 229 -11.72 -17.46 11.33
N LEU A 230 -10.87 -17.15 10.34
CA LEU A 230 -10.41 -18.10 9.33
C LEU A 230 -9.56 -19.21 9.95
N ILE A 231 -8.67 -18.90 10.90
CA ILE A 231 -7.86 -19.89 11.62
C ILE A 231 -8.76 -20.84 12.39
N LYS A 232 -9.74 -20.32 13.11
CA LYS A 232 -10.71 -21.12 13.84
C LYS A 232 -11.50 -22.02 12.89
N GLN A 233 -11.95 -21.51 11.76
CA GLN A 233 -12.71 -22.26 10.77
C GLN A 233 -11.90 -23.39 10.15
N ASN A 234 -10.64 -23.11 9.74
CA ASN A 234 -9.83 -24.05 8.97
C ASN A 234 -9.07 -25.04 9.83
N HIS A 235 -8.62 -24.63 11.01
CA HIS A 235 -7.76 -25.44 11.90
C HIS A 235 -8.43 -25.83 13.23
N GLY A 236 -9.62 -25.29 13.56
CA GLY A 236 -10.27 -25.50 14.83
C GLY A 236 -9.54 -24.87 16.04
N VAL A 237 -8.52 -24.04 15.77
CA VAL A 237 -7.69 -23.40 16.80
C VAL A 237 -8.27 -22.05 17.18
N VAL A 238 -8.41 -21.79 18.48
CA VAL A 238 -8.78 -20.48 19.01
C VAL A 238 -7.52 -19.84 19.58
N ILE A 239 -7.11 -18.73 18.99
CA ILE A 239 -5.95 -17.96 19.44
C ILE A 239 -6.46 -16.75 20.20
N ASP A 240 -5.92 -16.56 21.40
CA ASP A 240 -6.06 -15.35 22.19
C ASP A 240 -4.80 -14.51 22.01
N LEU A 241 -4.92 -13.39 21.30
CA LEU A 241 -3.80 -12.50 21.00
C LEU A 241 -3.17 -11.88 22.25
N ASP A 242 -3.92 -11.75 23.34
CA ASP A 242 -3.38 -11.22 24.60
C ASP A 242 -2.40 -12.18 25.29
N THR A 243 -2.40 -13.44 24.88
CA THR A 243 -1.58 -14.52 25.50
C THR A 243 -0.46 -15.05 24.60
N ILE A 244 -0.27 -14.48 23.40
CA ILE A 244 0.81 -14.94 22.52
C ILE A 244 2.19 -14.63 23.13
N PRO A 245 3.20 -15.53 22.93
CA PRO A 245 4.55 -15.29 23.42
C PRO A 245 5.21 -14.13 22.66
N LEU A 246 5.73 -13.13 23.41
CA LEU A 246 6.41 -11.97 22.83
C LEU A 246 7.91 -12.20 22.57
N ASP A 247 8.36 -13.44 22.64
CA ASP A 247 9.71 -13.93 22.36
C ASP A 247 9.72 -15.03 21.29
N ASP A 248 8.65 -15.13 20.49
CA ASP A 248 8.51 -16.14 19.43
C ASP A 248 9.58 -16.00 18.35
N GLU A 249 10.44 -17.00 18.23
CA GLU A 249 11.57 -17.02 17.31
C GLU A 249 11.14 -16.85 15.84
N LYS A 250 10.03 -17.49 15.46
CA LYS A 250 9.53 -17.45 14.08
C LYS A 250 9.06 -16.05 13.70
N THR A 251 8.40 -15.36 14.62
CA THR A 251 7.97 -13.97 14.46
C THR A 251 9.17 -13.03 14.37
N PHE A 252 10.16 -13.17 15.25
CA PHE A 252 11.37 -12.34 15.16
C PHE A 252 12.17 -12.60 13.90
N LYS A 253 12.22 -13.83 13.40
CA LYS A 253 12.89 -14.14 12.14
C LYS A 253 12.27 -13.39 10.96
N LEU A 254 10.93 -13.26 10.93
CA LEU A 254 10.23 -12.45 9.94
C LEU A 254 10.68 -10.98 10.00
N TYR A 255 10.79 -10.39 11.19
CA TYR A 255 11.32 -9.03 11.36
C TYR A 255 12.78 -8.90 10.94
N GLN A 256 13.65 -9.85 11.36
CA GLN A 256 15.08 -9.86 11.02
C GLN A 256 15.36 -9.97 9.53
N GLN A 257 14.48 -10.65 8.79
CA GLN A 257 14.55 -10.76 7.34
C GLN A 257 13.93 -9.55 6.62
N GLY A 258 13.23 -8.67 7.35
CA GLY A 258 12.50 -7.54 6.80
C GLY A 258 11.30 -7.99 5.94
N GLU A 259 10.74 -9.17 6.19
CA GLU A 259 9.61 -9.74 5.46
C GLU A 259 8.26 -9.24 5.99
N THR A 260 8.18 -7.95 6.25
CA THR A 260 7.13 -7.28 7.01
C THR A 260 6.06 -6.62 6.15
N ASN A 261 5.96 -6.95 4.86
CA ASN A 261 4.81 -6.54 4.05
C ASN A 261 3.52 -7.01 4.70
N ALA A 262 2.49 -6.19 4.67
CA ALA A 262 1.20 -6.42 5.34
C ALA A 262 1.25 -6.50 6.87
N THR A 263 2.35 -6.18 7.53
CA THR A 263 2.39 -6.03 8.98
C THR A 263 2.17 -4.59 9.40
N PHE A 264 1.46 -4.40 10.50
CA PHE A 264 1.13 -3.06 10.96
C PHE A 264 2.39 -2.23 11.30
N GLN A 265 2.49 -1.00 10.82
CA GLN A 265 3.57 -0.01 11.07
C GLN A 265 4.97 -0.38 10.54
N PHE A 266 5.27 -1.62 10.19
CA PHE A 266 6.62 -2.07 9.84
C PHE A 266 6.80 -2.43 8.36
N GLU A 267 5.82 -2.11 7.50
CA GLU A 267 5.78 -2.55 6.09
C GLU A 267 6.55 -1.67 5.11
N SER A 268 6.99 -0.45 5.49
CA SER A 268 7.68 0.44 4.56
C SER A 268 9.08 -0.07 4.21
N VAL A 269 9.52 0.15 2.97
CA VAL A 269 10.84 -0.30 2.45
C VAL A 269 11.99 0.19 3.34
N GLY A 270 11.94 1.47 3.78
CA GLY A 270 12.95 2.03 4.67
C GLY A 270 12.96 1.37 6.05
N MET A 271 11.79 1.05 6.61
CA MET A 271 11.69 0.31 7.87
C MET A 271 12.26 -1.11 7.72
N GLN A 272 11.91 -1.81 6.64
CA GLN A 272 12.43 -3.16 6.34
C GLN A 272 13.96 -3.18 6.23
N LYS A 273 14.56 -2.15 5.62
CA LYS A 273 16.01 -2.00 5.57
C LYS A 273 16.61 -1.94 6.98
N TYR A 274 16.09 -1.07 7.83
CA TYR A 274 16.59 -0.96 9.21
C TYR A 274 16.33 -2.20 10.05
N LEU A 275 15.23 -2.93 9.83
CA LEU A 275 14.97 -4.19 10.53
C LEU A 275 16.00 -5.27 10.18
N ARG A 276 16.43 -5.36 8.92
CA ARG A 276 17.50 -6.28 8.50
C ARG A 276 18.85 -5.95 9.14
N GLU A 277 19.13 -4.67 9.37
CA GLU A 277 20.36 -4.21 10.04
C GLU A 277 20.27 -4.37 11.56
N LEU A 278 19.13 -4.06 12.16
CA LEU A 278 18.86 -4.15 13.61
C LEU A 278 18.81 -5.58 14.10
N LYS A 279 18.24 -6.49 13.30
CA LYS A 279 17.95 -7.88 13.69
C LYS A 279 17.29 -7.96 15.06
N PRO A 280 16.07 -7.44 15.23
CA PRO A 280 15.41 -7.40 16.52
C PRO A 280 15.25 -8.81 17.09
N ASP A 281 15.49 -8.96 18.39
CA ASP A 281 15.41 -10.22 19.12
C ASP A 281 14.61 -10.10 20.43
N LYS A 282 14.15 -8.91 20.75
CA LYS A 282 13.28 -8.61 21.89
C LYS A 282 12.21 -7.59 21.51
N PHE A 283 11.11 -7.64 22.22
CA PHE A 283 9.96 -6.76 21.95
C PHE A 283 10.29 -5.27 22.15
N ASP A 284 11.20 -4.93 23.08
CA ASP A 284 11.66 -3.55 23.31
C ASP A 284 12.29 -2.92 22.06
N ASP A 285 12.96 -3.71 21.22
CA ASP A 285 13.53 -3.21 19.97
C ASP A 285 12.41 -2.73 19.01
N LEU A 286 11.28 -3.43 18.99
CA LEU A 286 10.12 -3.02 18.16
C LEU A 286 9.47 -1.75 18.71
N ILE A 287 9.37 -1.62 20.04
CA ILE A 287 8.88 -0.39 20.68
C ILE A 287 9.76 0.78 20.30
N ALA A 288 11.09 0.62 20.39
CA ALA A 288 12.04 1.68 20.06
C ALA A 288 12.00 2.04 18.56
N MET A 289 11.94 1.06 17.66
CA MET A 289 11.86 1.30 16.22
C MET A 289 10.60 2.03 15.81
N ASN A 290 9.46 1.69 16.40
CA ASN A 290 8.20 2.41 16.17
C ASN A 290 8.29 3.89 16.60
N ALA A 291 9.06 4.19 17.64
CA ALA A 291 9.31 5.56 18.08
C ALA A 291 10.34 6.30 17.22
N LEU A 292 11.41 5.62 16.77
CA LEU A 292 12.52 6.23 16.06
C LEU A 292 12.27 6.42 14.55
N TYR A 293 11.50 5.54 13.91
CA TYR A 293 11.27 5.61 12.46
C TYR A 293 10.27 6.70 12.08
N ARG A 294 10.70 7.96 12.18
CA ARG A 294 9.93 9.17 11.86
C ARG A 294 10.89 10.29 11.44
N PRO A 295 10.41 11.28 10.66
CA PRO A 295 11.22 12.46 10.35
C PRO A 295 11.79 13.10 11.60
N GLY A 296 13.10 13.24 11.66
CA GLY A 296 13.88 13.72 12.82
C GLY A 296 14.61 12.58 13.54
N PRO A 297 13.93 11.74 14.35
CA PRO A 297 14.59 10.69 15.13
C PRO A 297 15.22 9.58 14.27
N ILE A 298 14.83 9.43 13.02
CA ILE A 298 15.40 8.46 12.07
C ILE A 298 16.93 8.58 11.96
N ALA A 299 17.49 9.76 12.20
CA ALA A 299 18.93 9.99 12.19
C ALA A 299 19.69 9.23 13.31
N TYR A 300 19.00 8.84 14.39
CA TYR A 300 19.59 8.10 15.51
C TYR A 300 19.51 6.58 15.35
N ILE A 301 18.80 6.08 14.35
CA ILE A 301 18.66 4.63 14.12
C ILE A 301 20.01 3.95 13.88
N PRO A 302 20.95 4.49 13.09
CA PRO A 302 22.28 3.87 12.94
C PRO A 302 23.02 3.71 14.27
N ASN A 303 23.04 4.74 15.13
CA ASN A 303 23.68 4.65 16.45
C ASN A 303 22.97 3.62 17.34
N PHE A 304 21.62 3.56 17.31
CA PHE A 304 20.85 2.55 18.03
C PHE A 304 21.26 1.14 17.63
N ILE A 305 21.38 0.88 16.32
CA ILE A 305 21.80 -0.40 15.75
C ILE A 305 23.25 -0.71 16.13
N ASP A 306 24.17 0.24 15.99
CA ASP A 306 25.59 0.03 16.29
C ASP A 306 25.83 -0.24 17.77
N ARG A 307 25.13 0.44 18.66
CA ARG A 307 25.19 0.20 20.11
C ARG A 307 24.59 -1.16 20.50
N LYS A 308 23.45 -1.54 19.89
CA LYS A 308 22.87 -2.87 20.10
C LYS A 308 23.86 -3.98 19.75
N HIS A 309 24.58 -3.84 18.63
CA HIS A 309 25.53 -4.85 18.15
C HIS A 309 26.95 -4.68 18.72
N GLY A 310 27.17 -3.76 19.65
CA GLY A 310 28.47 -3.52 20.27
C GLY A 310 29.53 -2.89 19.33
N ARG A 311 29.10 -2.35 18.19
CA ARG A 311 29.98 -1.63 17.25
C ARG A 311 30.33 -0.22 17.75
N GLU A 312 29.40 0.38 18.49
CA GLU A 312 29.58 1.65 19.20
C GLU A 312 29.44 1.40 20.71
N ALA A 313 30.30 1.99 21.52
CA ALA A 313 30.23 1.87 22.99
C ALA A 313 29.01 2.64 23.52
N ILE A 314 28.26 2.04 24.43
CA ILE A 314 27.19 2.71 25.15
C ILE A 314 27.81 3.61 26.21
N SER A 315 27.57 4.93 26.14
CA SER A 315 28.01 5.92 27.09
C SER A 315 26.85 6.67 27.73
N TYR A 316 27.04 7.09 28.96
CA TYR A 316 26.06 7.90 29.71
C TYR A 316 26.80 9.13 30.25
N ASP A 317 26.16 10.31 30.19
CA ASP A 317 26.76 11.54 30.72
C ASP A 317 26.83 11.52 32.25
N LEU A 318 25.90 10.81 32.90
CA LEU A 318 25.88 10.52 34.33
C LEU A 318 25.54 9.04 34.55
N ASP A 319 26.14 8.40 35.56
CA ASP A 319 25.91 6.98 35.86
C ASP A 319 24.43 6.68 36.18
N GLU A 320 23.70 7.64 36.78
CA GLU A 320 22.27 7.50 37.10
C GLU A 320 21.37 7.40 35.87
N MET A 321 21.86 7.85 34.72
CA MET A 321 21.11 7.73 33.46
C MET A 321 21.04 6.30 32.97
N LYS A 322 21.97 5.43 33.34
CA LYS A 322 22.06 4.04 32.93
C LYS A 322 20.79 3.25 33.25
N GLU A 323 20.23 3.45 34.45
CA GLU A 323 19.03 2.73 34.89
C GLU A 323 17.82 2.99 33.95
N ILE A 324 17.73 4.21 33.38
CA ILE A 324 16.60 4.66 32.58
C ILE A 324 16.87 4.47 31.08
N LEU A 325 18.10 4.67 30.62
CA LEU A 325 18.46 4.64 29.21
C LEU A 325 19.01 3.30 28.73
N SER A 326 19.24 2.32 29.60
CA SER A 326 19.78 1.01 29.21
C SER A 326 18.85 0.26 28.23
N GLU A 327 17.54 0.41 28.37
CA GLU A 327 16.55 -0.19 27.47
C GLU A 327 16.66 0.31 26.03
N THR A 328 17.22 1.50 25.82
CA THR A 328 17.42 2.16 24.53
C THR A 328 18.89 2.39 24.18
N TYR A 329 19.78 1.55 24.73
CA TYR A 329 21.22 1.58 24.48
C TYR A 329 21.86 2.97 24.69
N GLY A 330 21.41 3.69 25.73
CA GLY A 330 21.92 5.01 26.08
C GLY A 330 21.39 6.17 25.21
N ILE A 331 20.42 5.92 24.35
CA ILE A 331 19.79 6.93 23.52
C ILE A 331 18.44 7.35 24.16
N THR A 332 18.20 8.64 24.31
CA THR A 332 16.89 9.13 24.73
C THR A 332 15.90 8.97 23.56
N VAL A 333 14.86 8.19 23.75
CA VAL A 333 13.84 7.88 22.73
C VAL A 333 12.46 8.34 23.18
N TYR A 334 12.13 8.20 24.47
CA TYR A 334 10.80 8.43 25.01
C TYR A 334 10.69 9.68 25.87
N GLN A 335 9.53 10.34 25.82
CA GLN A 335 9.19 11.46 26.72
C GLN A 335 9.31 11.06 28.18
N GLU A 336 8.90 9.84 28.50
CA GLU A 336 8.94 9.25 29.83
C GLU A 336 10.36 9.16 30.38
N GLN A 337 11.37 8.92 29.53
CA GLN A 337 12.77 8.90 29.95
C GLN A 337 13.22 10.30 30.43
N VAL A 338 12.85 11.36 29.70
CA VAL A 338 13.15 12.73 30.13
C VAL A 338 12.44 13.08 31.45
N MET A 339 11.17 12.65 31.61
CA MET A 339 10.44 12.85 32.86
C MET A 339 11.12 12.16 34.03
N LEU A 340 11.54 10.91 33.88
CA LEU A 340 12.23 10.15 34.93
C LEU A 340 13.61 10.72 35.25
N LEU A 341 14.38 11.10 34.23
CA LEU A 341 15.70 11.71 34.39
C LEU A 341 15.62 13.07 35.09
N SER A 342 14.62 13.91 34.73
CA SER A 342 14.43 15.20 35.38
C SER A 342 14.10 15.07 36.89
N GLN A 343 13.33 14.05 37.26
CA GLN A 343 13.04 13.73 38.66
C GLN A 343 14.29 13.20 39.38
N LYS A 344 14.98 12.24 38.76
CA LYS A 344 16.13 11.56 39.38
C LYS A 344 17.33 12.48 39.56
N ILE A 345 17.70 13.20 38.50
CA ILE A 345 18.87 14.10 38.47
C ILE A 345 18.51 15.45 39.05
N GLY A 346 17.50 16.14 38.52
CA GLY A 346 17.12 17.50 38.85
C GLY A 346 16.26 17.65 40.09
N GLY A 347 15.74 16.55 40.65
CA GLY A 347 14.82 16.58 41.79
C GLY A 347 13.43 17.15 41.50
N PHE A 348 13.00 17.09 40.24
CA PHE A 348 11.66 17.53 39.85
C PHE A 348 10.58 16.70 40.50
N THR A 349 9.45 17.33 40.84
CA THR A 349 8.25 16.63 41.20
C THR A 349 7.64 15.92 39.96
N LYS A 350 6.72 15.02 40.14
CA LYS A 350 5.98 14.38 39.06
C LYS A 350 5.21 15.40 38.21
N GLY A 351 4.66 16.44 38.84
CA GLY A 351 4.00 17.55 38.17
C GLY A 351 4.96 18.41 37.37
N ASP A 352 6.16 18.78 37.93
CA ASP A 352 7.17 19.52 37.18
C ASP A 352 7.64 18.74 35.94
N ALA A 353 7.85 17.44 36.07
CA ALA A 353 8.26 16.60 34.93
C ALA A 353 7.21 16.58 33.81
N ASP A 354 5.91 16.57 34.12
CA ASP A 354 4.84 16.67 33.09
C ASP A 354 4.77 18.07 32.47
N VAL A 355 4.99 19.14 33.28
CA VAL A 355 5.11 20.51 32.76
C VAL A 355 6.29 20.63 31.81
N LEU A 356 7.47 20.04 32.16
CA LEU A 356 8.64 20.00 31.28
C LEU A 356 8.32 19.35 29.96
N ARG A 357 7.73 18.16 29.98
CA ARG A 357 7.32 17.42 28.79
C ARG A 357 6.39 18.27 27.90
N LYS A 358 5.37 18.92 28.50
CA LYS A 358 4.43 19.76 27.75
C LYS A 358 5.12 20.99 27.14
N ALA A 359 5.98 21.66 27.94
CA ALA A 359 6.72 22.84 27.50
C ALA A 359 7.67 22.49 26.32
N MET A 360 8.33 21.32 26.39
CA MET A 360 9.14 20.79 25.31
C MET A 360 8.31 20.53 24.04
N GLY A 361 7.22 19.79 24.13
CA GLY A 361 6.35 19.47 22.99
C GLY A 361 5.74 20.71 22.32
N LYS A 362 5.39 21.73 23.11
CA LYS A 362 4.82 23.01 22.62
C LYS A 362 5.86 24.10 22.35
N LYS A 363 7.16 23.81 22.52
CA LYS A 363 8.29 24.77 22.34
C LYS A 363 8.13 26.07 23.12
N GLN A 364 7.68 25.99 24.36
CA GLN A 364 7.43 27.13 25.24
C GLN A 364 8.73 27.63 25.90
N LYS A 365 9.53 28.40 25.15
CA LYS A 365 10.88 28.83 25.53
C LYS A 365 10.95 29.44 26.93
N SER A 366 10.03 30.37 27.28
CA SER A 366 10.03 31.04 28.60
C SER A 366 9.81 30.08 29.77
N VAL A 367 9.06 28.99 29.56
CA VAL A 367 8.86 27.94 30.57
C VAL A 367 10.11 27.07 30.65
N LEU A 368 10.68 26.70 29.52
CA LEU A 368 11.90 25.85 29.44
C LEU A 368 13.09 26.55 30.11
N ASP A 369 13.30 27.87 29.90
CA ASP A 369 14.39 28.63 30.52
C ASP A 369 14.30 28.63 32.07
N LYS A 370 13.09 28.78 32.61
CA LYS A 370 12.85 28.69 34.06
C LYS A 370 13.13 27.30 34.60
N MET A 371 12.65 26.28 33.90
CA MET A 371 12.83 24.87 34.29
C MET A 371 14.28 24.42 34.16
N LYS A 372 15.03 24.96 33.21
CA LYS A 372 16.48 24.75 33.09
C LYS A 372 17.21 25.23 34.36
N ALA A 373 16.93 26.44 34.79
CA ALA A 373 17.54 26.96 36.00
C ALA A 373 17.22 26.11 37.25
N GLN A 374 15.96 25.65 37.36
CA GLN A 374 15.53 24.74 38.44
C GLN A 374 16.26 23.37 38.33
N PHE A 375 16.36 22.78 37.15
CA PHE A 375 17.05 21.51 36.92
C PHE A 375 18.52 21.61 37.32
N VAL A 376 19.24 22.60 36.81
CA VAL A 376 20.67 22.81 37.12
C VAL A 376 20.88 23.04 38.62
N ALA A 377 20.08 23.91 39.25
CA ALA A 377 20.19 24.16 40.69
C ALA A 377 19.93 22.90 41.52
N GLY A 378 18.85 22.15 41.19
CA GLY A 378 18.54 20.90 41.88
C GLY A 378 19.62 19.83 41.74
N ALA A 379 20.15 19.65 40.55
CA ALA A 379 21.17 18.66 40.27
C ALA A 379 22.53 19.04 40.82
N THR A 380 22.91 20.32 40.77
CA THR A 380 24.16 20.81 41.40
C THR A 380 24.13 20.61 42.92
N SER A 381 22.97 20.77 43.55
CA SER A 381 22.85 20.50 45.02
C SER A 381 23.10 19.01 45.35
N LYS A 382 22.98 18.13 44.38
CA LYS A 382 23.30 16.70 44.51
C LYS A 382 24.76 16.36 44.15
N GLY A 383 25.57 17.36 43.79
CA GLY A 383 27.00 17.19 43.52
C GLY A 383 27.36 17.00 42.03
N HIS A 384 26.42 17.15 41.09
CA HIS A 384 26.69 17.01 39.66
C HIS A 384 27.35 18.27 39.06
N ASP A 385 28.23 18.05 38.09
CA ASP A 385 28.94 19.12 37.38
C ASP A 385 27.99 19.95 36.49
N ALA A 386 28.06 21.28 36.63
CA ALA A 386 27.18 22.19 35.91
C ALA A 386 27.35 22.12 34.37
N GLN A 387 28.55 21.84 33.85
CA GLN A 387 28.79 21.74 32.41
C GLN A 387 28.12 20.49 31.82
N ILE A 388 28.15 19.37 32.55
CA ILE A 388 27.48 18.12 32.14
C ILE A 388 25.94 18.36 32.15
N LEU A 389 25.42 19.07 33.18
CA LEU A 389 23.99 19.37 33.26
C LEU A 389 23.51 20.29 32.11
N GLU A 390 24.31 21.27 31.73
CA GLU A 390 24.04 22.12 30.59
C GLU A 390 23.99 21.33 29.28
N LYS A 391 24.92 20.39 29.12
CA LYS A 391 24.94 19.51 27.95
C LYS A 391 23.67 18.64 27.92
N ILE A 392 23.33 17.95 28.99
CA ILE A 392 22.14 17.11 29.11
C ILE A 392 20.88 17.91 28.75
N TRP A 393 20.74 19.15 29.28
CA TRP A 393 19.60 19.97 28.96
C TRP A 393 19.55 20.39 27.49
N THR A 394 20.67 20.72 26.89
CA THR A 394 20.77 21.08 25.47
C THR A 394 20.40 19.88 24.58
N ASP A 395 20.85 18.68 24.94
CA ASP A 395 20.48 17.44 24.26
C ASP A 395 18.96 17.17 24.38
N TRP A 396 18.35 17.45 25.53
CA TRP A 396 16.91 17.34 25.71
C TRP A 396 16.13 18.38 24.90
N GLU A 397 16.59 19.61 24.80
CA GLU A 397 15.96 20.63 23.93
C GLU A 397 15.99 20.25 22.46
N ALA A 398 17.09 19.69 22.00
CA ALA A 398 17.18 19.13 20.66
C ALA A 398 16.25 17.93 20.48
N PHE A 399 16.23 17.02 21.45
CA PHE A 399 15.40 15.83 21.47
C PHE A 399 13.90 16.14 21.62
N ALA A 400 13.54 17.19 22.31
CA ALA A 400 12.15 17.60 22.56
C ALA A 400 11.30 17.72 21.29
N GLN A 401 11.95 17.99 20.16
CA GLN A 401 11.29 18.07 18.86
C GLN A 401 10.83 16.70 18.34
N TYR A 402 11.38 15.61 18.90
CA TYR A 402 11.26 14.26 18.36
C TYR A 402 10.80 13.22 19.39
N ALA A 403 10.72 13.61 20.68
CA ALA A 403 10.35 12.73 21.77
C ALA A 403 9.00 12.03 21.54
N PHE A 404 8.94 10.72 21.79
CA PHE A 404 7.74 9.93 21.56
C PHE A 404 7.12 9.42 22.87
N ASN A 405 5.81 9.19 22.86
CA ASN A 405 5.11 8.59 23.96
C ASN A 405 5.39 7.08 24.00
N LYS A 406 6.05 6.58 25.05
CA LYS A 406 6.35 5.15 25.21
C LYS A 406 5.09 4.29 25.25
N SER A 407 4.04 4.75 25.94
CA SER A 407 2.77 4.00 26.04
C SER A 407 2.13 3.79 24.67
N HIS A 408 2.11 4.82 23.82
CA HIS A 408 1.61 4.70 22.45
C HIS A 408 2.48 3.75 21.63
N SER A 409 3.81 3.92 21.69
CA SER A 409 4.75 3.06 20.96
C SER A 409 4.60 1.59 21.35
N THR A 410 4.42 1.31 22.64
CA THR A 410 4.23 -0.05 23.17
C THR A 410 2.94 -0.67 22.63
N CYS A 411 1.82 0.05 22.66
CA CYS A 411 0.54 -0.47 22.15
C CYS A 411 0.60 -0.77 20.67
N TYR A 412 1.19 0.13 19.88
CA TYR A 412 1.30 -0.04 18.42
C TYR A 412 2.32 -1.12 18.04
N ALA A 413 3.42 -1.25 18.78
CA ALA A 413 4.35 -2.37 18.61
C ALA A 413 3.68 -3.71 18.93
N TYR A 414 2.75 -3.74 19.91
CA TYR A 414 2.01 -4.94 20.26
C TYR A 414 1.10 -5.39 19.12
N VAL A 415 0.28 -4.49 18.58
CA VAL A 415 -0.57 -4.78 17.40
C VAL A 415 0.29 -5.19 16.20
N ALA A 416 1.45 -4.54 16.00
CA ALA A 416 2.38 -4.93 14.95
C ALA A 416 2.90 -6.37 15.14
N TYR A 417 3.23 -6.73 16.38
CA TYR A 417 3.69 -8.08 16.71
C TYR A 417 2.59 -9.12 16.49
N GLU A 418 1.33 -8.83 16.88
CA GLU A 418 0.18 -9.69 16.59
C GLU A 418 0.01 -9.98 15.10
N THR A 419 0.13 -8.93 14.26
CA THR A 419 0.07 -9.08 12.80
C THR A 419 1.21 -9.95 12.26
N ALA A 420 2.42 -9.75 12.76
CA ALA A 420 3.58 -10.54 12.36
C ALA A 420 3.50 -11.99 12.84
N TYR A 421 3.00 -12.22 14.06
CA TYR A 421 2.77 -13.54 14.62
C TYR A 421 1.79 -14.36 13.76
N LEU A 422 0.63 -13.78 13.43
CA LEU A 422 -0.34 -14.47 12.57
C LEU A 422 0.23 -14.69 11.16
N LYS A 423 0.95 -13.72 10.61
CA LYS A 423 1.62 -13.89 9.30
C LYS A 423 2.66 -15.02 9.32
N ALA A 424 3.43 -15.14 10.41
CA ALA A 424 4.44 -16.18 10.56
C ALA A 424 3.86 -17.56 10.74
N HIS A 425 2.79 -17.71 11.54
CA HIS A 425 2.23 -19.01 11.93
C HIS A 425 1.08 -19.49 11.05
N TYR A 426 0.25 -18.57 10.53
CA TYR A 426 -0.94 -18.83 9.71
C TYR A 426 -0.94 -17.96 8.45
N PRO A 427 0.09 -18.08 7.60
CA PRO A 427 0.30 -17.15 6.49
C PRO A 427 -0.85 -17.12 5.49
N GLY A 428 -1.53 -18.25 5.22
CA GLY A 428 -2.65 -18.32 4.30
C GLY A 428 -3.85 -17.54 4.79
N GLU A 429 -4.27 -17.78 6.03
CA GLU A 429 -5.43 -17.13 6.66
C GLU A 429 -5.17 -15.64 6.87
N TYR A 430 -3.96 -15.29 7.32
CA TYR A 430 -3.59 -13.89 7.50
C TYR A 430 -3.59 -13.12 6.18
N MET A 431 -2.94 -13.65 5.14
CA MET A 431 -2.90 -12.99 3.82
C MET A 431 -4.27 -12.95 3.15
N SER A 432 -5.12 -13.95 3.36
CA SER A 432 -6.52 -13.93 2.92
C SER A 432 -7.29 -12.77 3.58
N ALA A 433 -7.13 -12.56 4.88
CA ALA A 433 -7.72 -11.42 5.59
C ALA A 433 -7.18 -10.07 5.09
N VAL A 434 -5.87 -9.97 4.80
CA VAL A 434 -5.23 -8.79 4.22
C VAL A 434 -5.80 -8.47 2.84
N LEU A 435 -5.93 -9.46 1.96
CA LEU A 435 -6.49 -9.30 0.62
C LEU A 435 -7.94 -8.82 0.66
N ASN A 436 -8.76 -9.36 1.56
CA ASN A 436 -10.14 -8.91 1.75
C ASN A 436 -10.25 -7.45 2.20
N ASN A 437 -9.24 -6.94 2.88
CA ASN A 437 -9.20 -5.57 3.40
C ASN A 437 -8.34 -4.60 2.58
N ALA A 438 -7.83 -5.00 1.43
CA ALA A 438 -6.83 -4.22 0.68
C ALA A 438 -7.35 -2.88 0.12
N GLY A 439 -8.64 -2.74 -0.17
CA GLY A 439 -9.30 -1.47 -0.53
C GLY A 439 -9.00 -0.91 -1.92
N SER A 440 -7.98 -1.39 -2.65
CA SER A 440 -7.71 -1.04 -4.05
C SER A 440 -7.08 -2.20 -4.81
N ILE A 441 -7.24 -2.21 -6.13
CA ILE A 441 -6.68 -3.26 -7.01
C ILE A 441 -5.15 -3.28 -6.92
N GLU A 442 -4.50 -2.13 -6.85
CA GLU A 442 -3.04 -2.03 -6.72
C GLU A 442 -2.54 -2.71 -5.44
N LYS A 443 -3.24 -2.49 -4.33
CA LYS A 443 -2.92 -3.17 -3.06
C LYS A 443 -3.18 -4.67 -3.12
N ILE A 444 -4.27 -5.09 -3.76
CA ILE A 444 -4.55 -6.52 -3.96
C ILE A 444 -3.42 -7.16 -4.76
N THR A 445 -3.01 -6.56 -5.87
CA THR A 445 -1.90 -7.05 -6.71
C THR A 445 -0.60 -7.13 -5.91
N PHE A 446 -0.26 -6.08 -5.16
CA PHE A 446 0.91 -6.06 -4.29
C PHE A 446 0.91 -7.22 -3.27
N PHE A 447 -0.22 -7.46 -2.60
CA PHE A 447 -0.32 -8.55 -1.63
C PHE A 447 -0.39 -9.94 -2.28
N MET A 448 -0.87 -10.06 -3.51
CA MET A 448 -0.78 -11.32 -4.27
C MET A 448 0.68 -11.66 -4.60
N GLU A 449 1.50 -10.69 -4.98
CA GLU A 449 2.93 -10.91 -5.18
C GLU A 449 3.63 -11.27 -3.86
N GLU A 450 3.21 -10.67 -2.74
CA GLU A 450 3.70 -11.08 -1.42
C GLU A 450 3.32 -12.54 -1.10
N CYS A 451 2.09 -12.97 -1.38
CA CYS A 451 1.68 -14.37 -1.26
C CYS A 451 2.59 -15.30 -2.07
N LYS A 452 2.86 -14.94 -3.31
CA LYS A 452 3.75 -15.70 -4.21
C LYS A 452 5.18 -15.79 -3.65
N ARG A 453 5.73 -14.68 -3.15
CA ARG A 453 7.03 -14.65 -2.47
C ARG A 453 7.06 -15.59 -1.26
N MET A 454 5.96 -15.69 -0.52
CA MET A 454 5.79 -16.59 0.61
C MET A 454 5.51 -18.05 0.22
N GLY A 455 5.43 -18.37 -1.08
CA GLY A 455 5.08 -19.70 -1.59
C GLY A 455 3.59 -20.05 -1.50
N ILE A 456 2.72 -19.07 -1.22
CA ILE A 456 1.26 -19.22 -1.15
C ILE A 456 0.68 -19.00 -2.54
N LYS A 457 -0.01 -19.99 -3.08
CA LYS A 457 -0.70 -19.83 -4.36
C LYS A 457 -2.00 -19.05 -4.17
N VAL A 458 -2.21 -18.04 -5.00
CA VAL A 458 -3.49 -17.34 -5.13
C VAL A 458 -4.13 -17.81 -6.43
N LEU A 459 -5.24 -18.51 -6.30
CA LEU A 459 -5.96 -19.14 -7.41
C LEU A 459 -7.08 -18.22 -7.90
N GLY A 460 -7.39 -18.29 -9.19
CA GLY A 460 -8.53 -17.62 -9.80
C GLY A 460 -9.89 -18.00 -9.19
N PRO A 461 -10.96 -17.28 -9.54
CA PRO A 461 -12.30 -17.65 -9.07
C PRO A 461 -12.72 -19.04 -9.57
N ASP A 462 -13.48 -19.75 -8.76
CA ASP A 462 -14.03 -21.06 -9.06
C ASP A 462 -15.44 -21.17 -8.48
N ILE A 463 -16.39 -21.55 -9.31
CA ILE A 463 -17.80 -21.60 -8.90
C ILE A 463 -18.05 -22.63 -7.78
N ASN A 464 -17.21 -23.66 -7.70
CA ASN A 464 -17.31 -24.71 -6.71
C ASN A 464 -16.53 -24.46 -5.42
N GLU A 465 -15.56 -23.50 -5.41
CA GLU A 465 -14.74 -23.21 -4.23
C GLU A 465 -14.91 -21.77 -3.70
N SER A 466 -15.03 -20.78 -4.60
CA SER A 466 -15.03 -19.37 -4.19
C SER A 466 -16.17 -19.01 -3.25
N LEU A 467 -15.87 -18.18 -2.26
CA LEU A 467 -16.82 -17.47 -1.42
C LEU A 467 -17.00 -16.03 -1.91
N ASN A 468 -17.67 -15.20 -1.13
CA ASN A 468 -17.80 -13.78 -1.47
C ASN A 468 -16.44 -13.08 -1.50
N GLY A 469 -15.62 -13.22 -0.45
CA GLY A 469 -14.25 -12.72 -0.36
C GLY A 469 -13.20 -13.77 -0.67
N PHE A 470 -11.93 -13.39 -0.57
CA PHE A 470 -10.81 -14.32 -0.58
C PHE A 470 -10.94 -15.33 0.56
N ALA A 471 -10.67 -16.57 0.28
CA ALA A 471 -10.76 -17.67 1.26
C ALA A 471 -9.63 -18.67 1.07
N VAL A 472 -9.25 -19.37 2.12
CA VAL A 472 -8.23 -20.40 2.09
C VAL A 472 -8.89 -21.76 1.89
N ASN A 473 -8.45 -22.52 0.89
CA ASN A 473 -8.95 -23.86 0.64
C ASN A 473 -8.24 -24.90 1.53
N GLN A 474 -8.68 -26.15 1.46
CA GLN A 474 -8.12 -27.26 2.26
C GLN A 474 -6.63 -27.55 1.99
N LYS A 475 -6.08 -27.05 0.87
CA LYS A 475 -4.66 -27.19 0.52
C LYS A 475 -3.80 -26.04 1.02
N GLY A 476 -4.39 -25.05 1.71
CA GLY A 476 -3.70 -23.84 2.17
C GLY A 476 -3.48 -22.82 1.05
N GLU A 477 -4.16 -22.96 -0.10
CA GLU A 477 -4.10 -22.00 -1.21
C GLU A 477 -5.22 -20.97 -1.06
N ILE A 478 -4.98 -19.72 -1.43
CA ILE A 478 -5.98 -18.65 -1.38
C ILE A 478 -6.79 -18.65 -2.67
N ARG A 479 -8.11 -18.70 -2.55
CA ARG A 479 -9.07 -18.63 -3.67
C ARG A 479 -9.62 -17.20 -3.79
N PHE A 480 -9.63 -16.66 -5.02
CA PHE A 480 -10.23 -15.35 -5.32
C PHE A 480 -11.75 -15.37 -5.08
N GLY A 481 -12.27 -14.34 -4.42
CA GLY A 481 -13.67 -14.21 -4.09
C GLY A 481 -14.55 -13.74 -5.26
N LEU A 482 -15.78 -14.24 -5.35
CA LEU A 482 -16.74 -13.83 -6.39
C LEU A 482 -17.14 -12.36 -6.28
N GLY A 483 -17.07 -11.78 -5.09
CA GLY A 483 -17.37 -10.34 -4.86
C GLY A 483 -16.36 -9.39 -5.49
N GLY A 484 -15.16 -9.87 -5.84
CA GLY A 484 -14.17 -9.13 -6.61
C GLY A 484 -14.49 -9.00 -8.10
N LEU A 485 -15.50 -9.73 -8.62
CA LEU A 485 -15.83 -9.75 -10.04
C LEU A 485 -16.78 -8.62 -10.41
N LYS A 486 -16.38 -7.77 -11.34
CA LYS A 486 -17.27 -6.71 -11.88
C LYS A 486 -18.49 -7.34 -12.55
N GLY A 487 -19.68 -6.90 -12.18
CA GLY A 487 -20.93 -7.37 -12.78
C GLY A 487 -21.56 -8.58 -12.10
N VAL A 488 -20.94 -9.15 -11.05
CA VAL A 488 -21.55 -10.16 -10.19
C VAL A 488 -21.98 -9.49 -8.90
N GLY A 489 -23.29 -9.34 -8.70
CA GLY A 489 -23.86 -8.68 -7.51
C GLY A 489 -23.93 -9.61 -6.31
N GLU A 490 -23.99 -9.06 -5.10
CA GLU A 490 -24.01 -9.78 -3.83
C GLU A 490 -25.14 -10.83 -3.77
N ALA A 491 -26.35 -10.47 -4.20
CA ALA A 491 -27.48 -11.39 -4.27
C ALA A 491 -27.26 -12.59 -5.23
N ALA A 492 -26.47 -12.42 -6.29
CA ALA A 492 -26.11 -13.52 -7.18
C ALA A 492 -25.10 -14.45 -6.49
N ILE A 493 -24.12 -13.86 -5.78
CA ILE A 493 -23.10 -14.61 -5.02
C ILE A 493 -23.76 -15.45 -3.92
N GLU A 494 -24.65 -14.83 -3.17
CA GLU A 494 -25.43 -15.49 -2.09
C GLU A 494 -26.24 -16.67 -2.66
N THR A 495 -26.91 -16.48 -3.78
CA THR A 495 -27.67 -17.54 -4.47
C THR A 495 -26.74 -18.71 -4.84
N ILE A 496 -25.60 -18.45 -5.44
CA ILE A 496 -24.63 -19.46 -5.87
C ILE A 496 -24.09 -20.25 -4.67
N ILE A 497 -23.66 -19.54 -3.61
CA ILE A 497 -23.11 -20.18 -2.41
C ILE A 497 -24.17 -21.04 -1.71
N THR A 498 -25.37 -20.48 -1.50
CA THR A 498 -26.47 -21.19 -0.85
C THR A 498 -26.88 -22.44 -1.61
N GLU A 499 -27.00 -22.39 -2.93
CA GLU A 499 -27.31 -23.55 -3.74
C GLU A 499 -26.21 -24.62 -3.73
N ARG A 500 -24.96 -24.20 -3.70
CA ARG A 500 -23.81 -25.10 -3.55
C ARG A 500 -23.80 -25.79 -2.17
N GLU A 501 -24.10 -25.08 -1.11
CA GLU A 501 -24.17 -25.61 0.25
C GLU A 501 -25.31 -26.62 0.41
N LYS A 502 -26.47 -26.35 -0.20
CA LYS A 502 -27.62 -27.25 -0.15
C LYS A 502 -27.48 -28.49 -1.01
N GLY A 503 -27.00 -28.34 -2.24
CA GLY A 503 -27.02 -29.39 -3.25
C GLY A 503 -25.64 -29.97 -3.58
N GLY A 504 -24.58 -29.59 -2.86
CA GLY A 504 -23.21 -29.96 -3.19
C GLY A 504 -22.65 -29.22 -4.39
N SER A 505 -21.39 -29.52 -4.74
CA SER A 505 -20.68 -28.96 -5.91
C SER A 505 -21.49 -29.15 -7.20
N PHE A 506 -21.40 -28.16 -8.08
CA PHE A 506 -22.00 -28.22 -9.41
C PHE A 506 -21.23 -29.20 -10.30
N ALA A 507 -21.93 -30.18 -10.87
CA ALA A 507 -21.32 -31.22 -11.69
C ALA A 507 -20.97 -30.74 -13.12
N SER A 508 -21.69 -29.76 -13.63
CA SER A 508 -21.50 -29.16 -14.96
C SER A 508 -22.12 -27.77 -15.03
N ILE A 509 -21.81 -27.06 -16.12
CA ILE A 509 -22.45 -25.76 -16.40
C ILE A 509 -23.98 -25.88 -16.52
N PHE A 510 -24.49 -27.02 -16.98
CA PHE A 510 -25.93 -27.29 -17.12
C PHE A 510 -26.57 -27.55 -15.75
N ASP A 511 -25.91 -28.25 -14.86
CA ASP A 511 -26.34 -28.43 -13.48
C ASP A 511 -26.34 -27.08 -12.72
N PHE A 512 -25.27 -26.30 -12.90
CA PHE A 512 -25.16 -24.96 -12.33
C PHE A 512 -26.34 -24.09 -12.78
N ILE A 513 -26.58 -23.93 -14.10
CA ILE A 513 -27.63 -23.03 -14.59
C ILE A 513 -29.03 -23.50 -14.19
N LYS A 514 -29.26 -24.80 -14.11
CA LYS A 514 -30.53 -25.36 -13.65
C LYS A 514 -30.86 -24.98 -12.21
N ARG A 515 -29.84 -24.92 -11.36
CA ARG A 515 -29.99 -24.66 -9.91
C ARG A 515 -30.01 -23.18 -9.57
N VAL A 516 -29.26 -22.33 -10.30
CA VAL A 516 -28.99 -20.94 -9.87
C VAL A 516 -29.69 -19.89 -10.69
N ILE A 517 -30.26 -20.21 -11.89
CA ILE A 517 -30.83 -19.16 -12.72
C ILE A 517 -31.99 -18.46 -12.01
N SER A 518 -31.88 -17.13 -11.91
CA SER A 518 -32.82 -16.29 -11.19
C SER A 518 -32.70 -14.84 -11.67
N ARG A 519 -33.51 -13.94 -11.11
CA ARG A 519 -33.36 -12.49 -11.41
C ARG A 519 -32.01 -11.94 -10.96
N SER A 520 -31.44 -12.47 -9.89
CA SER A 520 -30.12 -12.05 -9.35
C SER A 520 -28.96 -12.60 -10.19
N VAL A 521 -29.06 -13.85 -10.69
CA VAL A 521 -28.05 -14.47 -11.58
C VAL A 521 -28.46 -14.27 -13.02
N ASN A 522 -28.08 -13.14 -13.57
CA ASN A 522 -28.48 -12.71 -14.92
C ASN A 522 -27.33 -12.94 -15.95
N LYS A 523 -27.60 -12.64 -17.22
CA LYS A 523 -26.63 -12.77 -18.32
C LYS A 523 -25.30 -12.11 -18.02
N LYS A 524 -25.29 -10.86 -17.51
CA LYS A 524 -24.07 -10.09 -17.20
C LYS A 524 -23.23 -10.76 -16.12
N SER A 525 -23.86 -11.30 -15.08
CA SER A 525 -23.15 -12.05 -14.03
C SER A 525 -22.52 -13.32 -14.58
N LEU A 526 -23.24 -14.05 -15.46
CA LEU A 526 -22.75 -15.27 -16.08
C LEU A 526 -21.60 -15.00 -17.07
N GLU A 527 -21.66 -13.94 -17.83
CA GLU A 527 -20.57 -13.49 -18.71
C GLU A 527 -19.31 -13.18 -17.87
N SER A 528 -19.45 -12.44 -16.77
CA SER A 528 -18.32 -12.11 -15.88
C SER A 528 -17.71 -13.37 -15.25
N LEU A 529 -18.52 -14.33 -14.82
CA LEU A 529 -18.04 -15.62 -14.31
C LEU A 529 -17.29 -16.42 -15.39
N ALA A 530 -17.78 -16.43 -16.61
CA ALA A 530 -17.11 -17.13 -17.72
C ALA A 530 -15.78 -16.46 -18.12
N TYR A 531 -15.74 -15.10 -18.21
CA TYR A 531 -14.52 -14.37 -18.52
C TYR A 531 -13.45 -14.53 -17.43
N SER A 532 -13.86 -14.57 -16.18
CA SER A 532 -12.94 -14.72 -15.04
C SER A 532 -12.38 -16.11 -14.87
N GLY A 533 -12.91 -17.11 -15.58
CA GLY A 533 -12.54 -18.52 -15.44
C GLY A 533 -13.24 -19.26 -14.30
N ALA A 534 -14.28 -18.68 -13.70
CA ALA A 534 -15.02 -19.34 -12.61
C ALA A 534 -15.66 -20.67 -13.03
N PHE A 535 -15.84 -20.92 -14.33
CA PHE A 535 -16.37 -22.15 -14.91
C PHE A 535 -15.30 -23.13 -15.40
N ASP A 536 -14.02 -22.85 -15.22
CA ASP A 536 -12.92 -23.73 -15.70
C ASP A 536 -12.85 -25.06 -14.96
N CYS A 537 -13.53 -25.19 -13.82
CA CYS A 537 -13.75 -26.47 -13.15
C CYS A 537 -14.61 -27.44 -13.98
N PHE A 538 -15.36 -26.95 -14.99
CA PHE A 538 -16.12 -27.76 -15.93
C PHE A 538 -15.27 -28.01 -17.18
N THR A 539 -14.69 -29.20 -17.29
CA THR A 539 -13.73 -29.55 -18.34
C THR A 539 -14.36 -29.77 -19.73
N ASP A 540 -15.69 -29.78 -19.84
CA ASP A 540 -16.41 -30.01 -21.10
C ASP A 540 -16.22 -28.90 -22.13
N PHE A 541 -16.00 -27.67 -21.69
CA PHE A 541 -15.91 -26.49 -22.53
C PHE A 541 -14.80 -25.54 -22.05
N HIS A 542 -14.10 -24.94 -22.98
CA HIS A 542 -13.19 -23.84 -22.69
C HIS A 542 -13.90 -22.49 -22.87
N ARG A 543 -13.36 -21.42 -22.25
CA ARG A 543 -13.99 -20.10 -22.14
C ARG A 543 -14.48 -19.53 -23.48
N ALA A 544 -13.70 -19.66 -24.59
CA ALA A 544 -14.06 -19.14 -25.90
C ALA A 544 -15.38 -19.72 -26.44
N GLN A 545 -15.73 -20.99 -26.10
CA GLN A 545 -16.94 -21.64 -26.57
C GLN A 545 -18.21 -21.01 -25.99
N TYR A 546 -18.16 -20.42 -24.79
CA TYR A 546 -19.29 -19.69 -24.20
C TYR A 546 -19.67 -18.47 -25.03
N PHE A 547 -18.72 -17.82 -25.68
CA PHE A 547 -18.91 -16.56 -26.39
C PHE A 547 -19.01 -16.73 -27.91
N LYS A 548 -18.70 -17.92 -28.44
CA LYS A 548 -18.78 -18.20 -29.91
C LYS A 548 -20.23 -18.09 -30.39
N ILE A 549 -20.45 -17.24 -31.36
CA ILE A 549 -21.71 -17.18 -32.15
C ILE A 549 -21.45 -17.94 -33.44
N PRO A 550 -22.16 -19.04 -33.71
CA PRO A 550 -21.99 -19.82 -34.95
C PRO A 550 -22.45 -19.03 -36.19
N ASP A 551 -21.87 -19.36 -37.34
CA ASP A 551 -22.28 -18.75 -38.61
C ASP A 551 -23.75 -18.99 -38.90
N GLY A 552 -24.50 -17.92 -39.19
CA GLY A 552 -25.95 -17.97 -39.43
C GLY A 552 -26.83 -17.95 -38.18
N GLU A 553 -26.25 -17.97 -36.98
CA GLU A 553 -26.96 -17.80 -35.69
C GLU A 553 -26.77 -16.40 -35.12
N ARG A 554 -27.63 -16.00 -34.15
CA ARG A 554 -27.55 -14.73 -33.45
C ARG A 554 -27.29 -14.89 -31.94
N VAL A 555 -27.09 -16.12 -31.47
CA VAL A 555 -27.07 -16.48 -30.06
C VAL A 555 -25.77 -17.16 -29.75
N SER A 556 -25.07 -16.69 -28.70
CA SER A 556 -23.81 -17.26 -28.23
C SER A 556 -24.02 -18.59 -27.49
N GLY A 557 -22.92 -19.29 -27.24
CA GLY A 557 -22.97 -20.54 -26.45
C GLY A 557 -23.57 -20.31 -25.05
N LEU A 558 -23.19 -19.24 -24.40
CA LEU A 558 -23.71 -18.90 -23.06
C LEU A 558 -25.20 -18.55 -23.08
N GLU A 559 -25.66 -17.82 -24.10
CA GLU A 559 -27.08 -17.54 -24.26
C GLU A 559 -27.91 -18.79 -24.49
N LYS A 560 -27.38 -19.79 -25.24
CA LYS A 560 -28.02 -21.11 -25.40
C LYS A 560 -28.17 -21.80 -24.03
N ILE A 561 -27.16 -21.73 -23.17
CA ILE A 561 -27.21 -22.28 -21.81
C ILE A 561 -28.26 -21.56 -20.96
N ILE A 562 -28.31 -20.23 -21.02
CA ILE A 562 -29.31 -19.43 -20.31
C ILE A 562 -30.72 -19.80 -20.72
N ASN A 563 -30.97 -19.86 -22.03
CA ASN A 563 -32.27 -20.23 -22.57
C ASN A 563 -32.70 -21.65 -22.16
N TYR A 564 -31.76 -22.58 -22.11
CA TYR A 564 -31.97 -23.91 -21.58
C TYR A 564 -32.44 -23.91 -20.12
N GLY A 565 -31.73 -23.14 -19.25
CA GLY A 565 -32.09 -23.00 -17.85
C GLY A 565 -33.48 -22.38 -17.64
N GLN A 566 -33.82 -21.35 -18.42
CA GLN A 566 -35.14 -20.70 -18.38
C GLN A 566 -36.26 -21.62 -18.84
N ALA A 567 -35.99 -22.43 -19.88
CA ALA A 567 -36.94 -23.45 -20.35
C ALA A 567 -37.24 -24.50 -19.26
N LEU A 568 -36.19 -24.97 -18.56
CA LEU A 568 -36.38 -25.93 -17.46
C LEU A 568 -37.20 -25.31 -16.30
N GLN A 569 -36.98 -24.07 -15.95
CA GLN A 569 -37.76 -23.38 -14.92
C GLN A 569 -39.22 -23.18 -15.31
N SER A 570 -39.46 -22.83 -16.57
CA SER A 570 -40.81 -22.67 -17.08
C SER A 570 -41.62 -23.99 -17.04
N LEU A 571 -40.96 -25.13 -17.32
CA LEU A 571 -41.58 -26.43 -17.17
C LEU A 571 -41.87 -26.78 -15.72
N SER A 572 -40.98 -26.52 -14.79
CA SER A 572 -41.16 -26.79 -13.35
C SER A 572 -42.28 -25.90 -12.76
N ALA A 573 -42.36 -24.65 -13.16
CA ALA A 573 -43.43 -23.73 -12.72
C ALA A 573 -44.81 -24.07 -13.35
N GLY A 574 -44.85 -24.57 -14.57
CA GLY A 574 -46.08 -24.99 -15.26
C GLY A 574 -46.71 -26.28 -14.73
N SER A 575 -45.92 -27.18 -14.11
CA SER A 575 -46.40 -28.44 -13.55
C SER A 575 -47.27 -28.26 -12.29
N THR A 576 -47.20 -27.11 -11.61
CA THR A 576 -48.02 -26.82 -10.42
C THR A 576 -49.44 -26.31 -10.76
N ASN A 577 -49.73 -25.97 -12.04
CA ASN A 577 -50.98 -25.33 -12.46
C ASN A 577 -51.73 -26.07 -13.55
N THR A 578 -51.38 -27.32 -13.94
CA THR A 578 -52.10 -28.07 -14.96
C THR A 578 -53.05 -29.10 -14.32
N LEU A 579 -54.31 -29.02 -14.74
CA LEU A 579 -55.38 -29.93 -14.36
C LEU A 579 -55.19 -31.39 -14.86
N PHE A 580 -54.12 -31.63 -15.65
CA PHE A 580 -53.73 -32.94 -16.19
C PHE A 580 -52.35 -33.28 -15.66
N GLY A 581 -52.37 -34.05 -14.56
CA GLY A 581 -51.14 -34.62 -14.01
C GLY A 581 -50.42 -35.50 -15.03
N ASP A 582 -49.04 -35.49 -14.94
CA ASP A 582 -48.12 -36.44 -15.65
C ASP A 582 -47.81 -36.25 -17.14
N LEU A 583 -47.93 -35.03 -17.72
CA LEU A 583 -47.26 -34.79 -19.01
C LEU A 583 -45.81 -34.28 -18.88
N SER A 584 -45.30 -34.09 -17.66
CA SER A 584 -43.96 -33.58 -17.40
C SER A 584 -42.81 -34.58 -17.75
N SER A 585 -43.12 -35.89 -17.86
CA SER A 585 -42.11 -36.91 -18.20
C SER A 585 -41.82 -37.04 -19.71
N ALA A 586 -42.63 -36.39 -20.58
CA ALA A 586 -42.51 -36.49 -22.03
C ALA A 586 -41.80 -35.33 -22.73
N MET A 587 -41.63 -34.20 -22.07
CA MET A 587 -40.92 -33.01 -22.65
C MET A 587 -39.54 -32.86 -22.02
N GLN A 588 -38.55 -33.61 -22.48
CA GLN A 588 -37.14 -33.35 -22.15
C GLN A 588 -36.65 -32.16 -22.97
N VAL A 589 -36.27 -31.05 -22.32
CA VAL A 589 -35.57 -29.97 -23.00
C VAL A 589 -34.19 -30.50 -23.41
N PRO A 590 -33.86 -30.49 -24.73
CA PRO A 590 -32.60 -31.01 -25.19
C PRO A 590 -31.45 -30.13 -24.67
N VAL A 591 -30.39 -30.77 -24.15
CA VAL A 591 -29.17 -30.09 -23.75
C VAL A 591 -28.49 -29.46 -24.95
N PRO A 592 -28.25 -28.13 -24.94
CA PRO A 592 -27.66 -27.45 -26.08
C PRO A 592 -26.21 -27.89 -26.31
N LYS A 593 -25.83 -28.08 -27.56
CA LYS A 593 -24.44 -28.32 -27.95
C LYS A 593 -23.77 -27.00 -28.26
N LEU A 594 -22.61 -26.75 -27.62
CA LEU A 594 -21.78 -25.60 -27.93
C LEU A 594 -20.93 -25.86 -29.17
N THR A 595 -20.71 -24.81 -29.95
CA THR A 595 -19.89 -24.87 -31.16
C THR A 595 -18.41 -24.99 -30.77
N LYS A 596 -17.70 -25.92 -31.41
CA LYS A 596 -16.26 -26.05 -31.29
C LYS A 596 -15.60 -24.81 -31.88
N THR A 597 -14.63 -24.27 -31.20
CA THR A 597 -13.81 -23.14 -31.63
C THR A 597 -12.40 -23.29 -31.01
N GLU A 598 -11.41 -22.60 -31.56
CA GLU A 598 -10.08 -22.58 -30.96
C GLU A 598 -10.14 -21.86 -29.59
N PRO A 599 -9.37 -22.32 -28.61
CA PRO A 599 -9.19 -21.59 -27.35
C PRO A 599 -8.65 -20.17 -27.59
N TRP A 600 -8.97 -19.25 -26.71
CA TRP A 600 -8.32 -17.93 -26.74
C TRP A 600 -6.80 -18.05 -26.57
N THR A 601 -6.08 -17.17 -27.22
CA THR A 601 -4.66 -16.98 -26.93
C THR A 601 -4.49 -16.52 -25.48
N LEU A 602 -3.32 -16.73 -24.91
CA LEU A 602 -3.07 -16.29 -23.52
C LEU A 602 -3.31 -14.79 -23.33
N THR A 603 -2.92 -13.98 -24.32
CA THR A 603 -3.13 -12.52 -24.28
C THR A 603 -4.62 -12.17 -24.21
N GLU A 604 -5.43 -12.74 -25.09
CA GLU A 604 -6.90 -12.53 -25.09
C GLU A 604 -7.52 -12.97 -23.75
N LEU A 605 -7.12 -14.15 -23.26
CA LEU A 605 -7.59 -14.69 -22.00
C LEU A 605 -7.29 -13.75 -20.83
N LEU A 606 -6.05 -13.24 -20.75
CA LEU A 606 -5.61 -12.33 -19.71
C LEU A 606 -6.29 -10.95 -19.81
N GLU A 607 -6.57 -10.46 -21.02
CA GLU A 607 -7.34 -9.22 -21.20
C GLU A 607 -8.77 -9.35 -20.67
N PHE A 608 -9.46 -10.43 -21.03
CA PHE A 608 -10.82 -10.70 -20.53
C PHE A 608 -10.85 -10.88 -19.00
N GLU A 609 -9.87 -11.59 -18.43
CA GLU A 609 -9.74 -11.69 -16.97
C GLU A 609 -9.58 -10.32 -16.33
N LYS A 610 -8.66 -9.50 -16.85
CA LYS A 610 -8.39 -8.14 -16.32
C LYS A 610 -9.61 -7.25 -16.40
N ASP A 611 -10.43 -7.37 -17.43
CA ASP A 611 -11.64 -6.56 -17.56
C ASP A 611 -12.65 -6.81 -16.44
N VAL A 612 -12.79 -8.06 -15.99
CA VAL A 612 -13.76 -8.43 -14.96
C VAL A 612 -13.19 -8.51 -13.54
N THR A 613 -11.92 -8.83 -13.37
CA THR A 613 -11.25 -8.91 -12.05
C THR A 613 -10.47 -7.65 -11.71
N GLY A 614 -10.11 -6.85 -12.71
CA GLY A 614 -9.23 -5.69 -12.59
C GLY A 614 -7.73 -6.03 -12.64
N MET A 615 -7.35 -7.32 -12.74
CA MET A 615 -5.97 -7.78 -12.73
C MET A 615 -5.80 -9.06 -13.58
N PHE A 616 -4.56 -9.45 -13.81
CA PHE A 616 -4.23 -10.73 -14.45
C PHE A 616 -4.25 -11.86 -13.40
N MET A 617 -5.00 -12.93 -13.65
CA MET A 617 -5.16 -14.05 -12.71
C MET A 617 -4.42 -15.30 -13.15
N SER A 618 -4.59 -15.72 -14.41
CA SER A 618 -4.02 -16.97 -14.95
C SER A 618 -2.55 -16.89 -15.31
N GLY A 619 -1.96 -15.68 -15.29
CA GLY A 619 -0.58 -15.41 -15.63
C GLY A 619 -0.35 -13.91 -15.82
N HIS A 620 0.83 -13.53 -16.25
CA HIS A 620 1.17 -12.16 -16.62
C HIS A 620 1.63 -12.12 -18.08
N PRO A 621 1.32 -11.10 -18.88
CA PRO A 621 1.81 -11.00 -20.26
C PRO A 621 3.33 -11.13 -20.39
N LEU A 622 4.07 -10.75 -19.35
CA LEU A 622 5.53 -10.89 -19.29
C LEU A 622 6.03 -12.30 -18.87
N ASP A 623 5.15 -13.24 -18.55
CA ASP A 623 5.57 -14.60 -18.16
C ASP A 623 6.36 -15.32 -19.26
N HIS A 624 6.07 -15.04 -20.53
CA HIS A 624 6.81 -15.54 -21.67
C HIS A 624 8.24 -14.96 -21.80
N PHE A 625 8.51 -13.85 -21.09
CA PHE A 625 9.78 -13.12 -21.18
C PHE A 625 10.63 -13.23 -19.91
N LYS A 626 10.34 -14.21 -19.04
CA LYS A 626 11.09 -14.44 -17.79
C LYS A 626 12.58 -14.62 -18.02
N PHE A 627 12.96 -15.25 -19.13
CA PHE A 627 14.36 -15.46 -19.49
C PHE A 627 15.05 -14.12 -19.76
N GLU A 628 14.44 -13.25 -20.58
CA GLU A 628 14.96 -11.92 -20.89
C GLU A 628 15.03 -11.04 -19.65
N LEU A 629 13.96 -11.02 -18.87
CA LEU A 629 13.91 -10.22 -17.65
C LEU A 629 15.01 -10.61 -16.67
N ARG A 630 15.36 -11.90 -16.61
CA ARG A 630 16.38 -12.42 -15.68
C ARG A 630 17.82 -12.25 -16.19
N TYR A 631 18.06 -12.46 -17.48
CA TYR A 631 19.43 -12.64 -17.99
C TYR A 631 19.94 -11.53 -18.94
N TYR A 632 19.11 -10.54 -19.33
CA TYR A 632 19.49 -9.48 -20.25
C TYR A 632 19.90 -8.18 -19.56
N GLY A 633 20.11 -8.23 -18.24
CA GLY A 633 20.51 -7.05 -17.46
C GLY A 633 19.40 -6.00 -17.39
N ILE A 634 18.15 -6.45 -17.32
CA ILE A 634 16.97 -5.60 -17.21
C ILE A 634 16.75 -5.26 -15.74
N THR A 635 16.60 -3.98 -15.44
CA THR A 635 16.25 -3.45 -14.14
C THR A 635 14.73 -3.52 -14.00
N ASN A 636 14.21 -4.09 -12.92
CA ASN A 636 12.78 -4.06 -12.66
C ASN A 636 12.30 -2.64 -12.36
N ILE A 637 10.99 -2.39 -12.50
CA ILE A 637 10.42 -1.05 -12.39
C ILE A 637 10.50 -0.49 -10.97
N ALA A 638 10.42 -1.32 -9.94
CA ALA A 638 10.58 -0.86 -8.56
C ALA A 638 11.99 -0.29 -8.33
N ASP A 639 13.04 -1.04 -8.70
CA ASP A 639 14.44 -0.59 -8.61
C ASP A 639 14.70 0.64 -9.51
N PHE A 640 14.09 0.67 -10.69
CA PHE A 640 14.18 1.83 -11.58
C PHE A 640 13.59 3.09 -10.94
N ASN A 641 12.43 2.98 -10.29
CA ASN A 641 11.80 4.10 -9.59
C ASN A 641 12.64 4.54 -8.37
N GLU A 642 13.22 3.60 -7.62
CA GLU A 642 14.14 3.91 -6.53
C GLU A 642 15.40 4.64 -7.03
N ILE A 643 16.00 4.17 -8.13
CA ILE A 643 17.13 4.85 -8.78
C ILE A 643 16.72 6.28 -9.16
N LYS A 644 15.54 6.46 -9.77
CA LYS A 644 15.02 7.77 -10.18
C LYS A 644 14.87 8.74 -9.00
N GLU A 645 14.40 8.28 -7.86
CA GLU A 645 14.23 9.09 -6.64
C GLU A 645 15.57 9.43 -5.96
N THR A 646 16.53 8.52 -6.01
CA THR A 646 17.82 8.66 -5.32
C THR A 646 18.95 9.25 -6.19
N LEU A 647 18.70 9.57 -7.46
CA LEU A 647 19.70 10.07 -8.41
C LEU A 647 20.45 11.34 -7.94
N HIS A 648 19.78 12.21 -7.18
CA HIS A 648 20.39 13.42 -6.62
C HIS A 648 21.46 13.14 -5.55
N LEU A 649 21.49 11.88 -5.05
CA LEU A 649 22.49 11.41 -4.07
C LEU A 649 23.64 10.62 -4.72
N GLN A 650 23.55 10.31 -6.03
CA GLN A 650 24.52 9.46 -6.73
C GLN A 650 25.35 10.25 -7.75
N PRO A 651 26.67 10.03 -7.85
CA PRO A 651 27.54 10.84 -8.70
C PRO A 651 27.54 10.46 -10.20
N ASN A 652 26.78 9.46 -10.66
CA ASN A 652 26.88 8.99 -12.05
C ASN A 652 25.50 8.80 -12.73
N PRO A 653 24.85 9.90 -13.17
CA PRO A 653 23.55 9.84 -13.82
C PRO A 653 23.56 9.25 -15.25
N GLY A 654 24.72 9.13 -15.89
CA GLY A 654 24.87 8.69 -17.29
C GLY A 654 24.93 7.17 -17.51
N ARG A 655 24.75 6.35 -16.49
CA ARG A 655 24.75 4.88 -16.65
C ARG A 655 23.55 4.43 -17.49
N ALA A 656 23.80 3.61 -18.50
CA ALA A 656 22.74 2.99 -19.29
C ALA A 656 21.93 2.03 -18.42
N ILE A 657 20.61 2.18 -18.47
CA ILE A 657 19.64 1.33 -17.74
C ILE A 657 18.69 0.74 -18.78
N LYS A 658 18.42 -0.55 -18.62
CA LYS A 658 17.40 -1.27 -19.39
C LYS A 658 16.21 -1.53 -18.50
N VAL A 659 15.02 -1.20 -19.00
CA VAL A 659 13.75 -1.43 -18.31
C VAL A 659 12.79 -2.09 -19.29
N ALA A 660 12.07 -3.12 -18.88
CA ALA A 660 11.08 -3.78 -19.71
C ALA A 660 9.71 -3.82 -19.05
N GLY A 661 8.66 -3.82 -19.85
CA GLY A 661 7.30 -3.87 -19.34
C GLY A 661 6.25 -3.94 -20.43
N LEU A 662 5.01 -4.19 -19.99
CA LEU A 662 3.81 -4.11 -20.80
C LEU A 662 3.35 -2.65 -20.88
N ILE A 663 3.07 -2.12 -22.04
CA ILE A 663 2.49 -0.79 -22.22
C ILE A 663 1.01 -0.83 -21.79
N ILE A 664 0.69 -0.12 -20.69
CA ILE A 664 -0.65 -0.08 -20.09
C ILE A 664 -1.45 1.17 -20.43
N ASP A 665 -0.78 2.28 -20.74
CA ASP A 665 -1.41 3.53 -21.15
C ASP A 665 -0.54 4.28 -22.15
N VAL A 666 -1.18 4.96 -23.11
CA VAL A 666 -0.51 5.78 -24.12
C VAL A 666 -1.32 7.04 -24.36
N GLN A 667 -0.65 8.20 -24.38
CA GLN A 667 -1.28 9.48 -24.67
C GLN A 667 -0.46 10.23 -25.70
N HIS A 668 -1.09 10.50 -26.83
CA HIS A 668 -0.51 11.33 -27.90
C HIS A 668 -0.99 12.77 -27.75
N ARG A 669 -0.08 13.72 -27.67
CA ARG A 669 -0.38 15.13 -27.42
C ARG A 669 0.43 16.04 -28.32
N VAL A 670 -0.06 17.28 -28.47
CA VAL A 670 0.65 18.36 -29.19
C VAL A 670 0.92 19.48 -28.20
N THR A 671 2.13 20.00 -28.20
CA THR A 671 2.51 21.16 -27.40
C THR A 671 1.84 22.43 -27.92
N LYS A 672 1.75 23.49 -27.10
CA LYS A 672 1.26 24.81 -27.54
C LYS A 672 2.06 25.41 -28.73
N THR A 673 3.28 24.92 -28.97
CA THR A 673 4.15 25.31 -30.08
C THR A 673 4.05 24.40 -31.31
N GLY A 674 3.03 23.51 -31.36
CA GLY A 674 2.77 22.62 -32.50
C GLY A 674 3.70 21.39 -32.56
N LYS A 675 4.53 21.10 -31.55
CA LYS A 675 5.39 19.91 -31.52
C LYS A 675 4.68 18.72 -30.91
N ASN A 676 4.73 17.58 -31.58
CA ASN A 676 4.18 16.34 -31.09
C ASN A 676 5.02 15.79 -29.93
N PHE A 677 4.37 15.22 -28.93
CA PHE A 677 4.99 14.43 -27.86
C PHE A 677 4.02 13.33 -27.41
N GLY A 678 4.55 12.30 -26.77
CA GLY A 678 3.72 11.22 -26.20
C GLY A 678 4.18 10.87 -24.80
N SER A 679 3.26 10.57 -23.94
CA SER A 679 3.53 9.87 -22.67
C SER A 679 2.96 8.46 -22.75
N PHE A 680 3.67 7.52 -22.13
CA PHE A 680 3.23 6.16 -22.03
C PHE A 680 3.68 5.57 -20.69
N ALA A 681 2.87 4.67 -20.15
CA ALA A 681 3.17 3.96 -18.92
C ALA A 681 3.45 2.49 -19.23
N ILE A 682 4.48 1.94 -18.61
CA ILE A 682 4.77 0.50 -18.64
C ILE A 682 4.62 -0.09 -17.24
N GLU A 683 4.26 -1.36 -17.21
CA GLU A 683 4.07 -2.17 -15.99
C GLU A 683 4.87 -3.46 -16.10
N ASP A 684 5.52 -3.87 -15.02
CA ASP A 684 6.12 -5.18 -14.85
C ASP A 684 5.57 -5.87 -13.59
N PHE A 685 6.19 -6.96 -13.14
CA PHE A 685 5.78 -7.66 -11.91
C PHE A 685 5.96 -6.84 -10.63
N SER A 686 6.81 -5.80 -10.67
CA SER A 686 7.23 -5.02 -9.48
C SER A 686 6.53 -3.68 -9.36
N GLY A 687 5.94 -3.16 -10.44
CA GLY A 687 5.27 -1.87 -10.43
C GLY A 687 5.05 -1.26 -11.81
N LYS A 688 4.73 0.04 -11.80
CA LYS A 688 4.52 0.84 -13.02
C LYS A 688 5.36 2.11 -13.01
N THR A 689 5.72 2.58 -14.19
CA THR A 689 6.42 3.87 -14.38
C THR A 689 6.00 4.53 -15.68
N GLU A 690 6.09 5.85 -15.72
CA GLU A 690 5.71 6.67 -16.88
C GLU A 690 6.94 7.26 -17.56
N PHE A 691 6.91 7.27 -18.89
CA PHE A 691 7.91 7.87 -19.75
C PHE A 691 7.28 8.93 -20.65
N VAL A 692 8.07 9.95 -20.99
CA VAL A 692 7.66 11.01 -21.91
C VAL A 692 8.69 11.12 -23.04
N LEU A 693 8.20 11.04 -24.27
CA LEU A 693 9.00 11.21 -25.49
C LEU A 693 8.67 12.56 -26.13
N TRP A 694 9.70 13.36 -26.32
CA TRP A 694 9.57 14.71 -26.87
C TRP A 694 10.01 14.78 -28.31
N SER A 695 9.25 15.50 -29.15
CA SER A 695 9.63 15.90 -30.50
C SER A 695 10.27 14.79 -31.36
N GLU A 696 11.58 14.79 -31.54
CA GLU A 696 12.31 13.81 -32.37
C GLU A 696 12.23 12.40 -31.81
N ASP A 697 12.35 12.22 -30.50
CA ASP A 697 12.24 10.90 -29.86
C ASP A 697 10.84 10.33 -30.04
N TYR A 698 9.80 11.19 -29.95
CA TYR A 698 8.45 10.76 -30.21
C TYR A 698 8.25 10.29 -31.66
N ILE A 699 8.73 11.04 -32.63
CA ILE A 699 8.64 10.65 -34.05
C ILE A 699 9.39 9.33 -34.32
N LYS A 700 10.55 9.15 -33.67
CA LYS A 700 11.36 7.94 -33.81
C LYS A 700 10.69 6.69 -33.26
N PHE A 701 10.00 6.81 -32.13
CA PHE A 701 9.51 5.67 -31.35
C PHE A 701 7.97 5.52 -31.32
N GLN A 702 7.19 6.43 -31.93
CA GLN A 702 5.73 6.39 -31.88
C GLN A 702 5.11 5.06 -32.33
N ASN A 703 5.75 4.34 -33.25
CA ASN A 703 5.27 3.05 -33.77
C ASN A 703 5.38 1.90 -32.76
N TYR A 704 6.07 2.10 -31.64
CA TYR A 704 6.16 1.14 -30.55
C TYR A 704 5.17 1.45 -29.42
N LEU A 705 4.43 2.58 -29.51
CA LEU A 705 3.57 3.08 -28.46
C LEU A 705 2.12 2.63 -28.66
N ASP A 706 1.89 1.32 -28.63
CA ASP A 706 0.55 0.75 -28.63
C ASP A 706 0.29 0.04 -27.30
N LYS A 707 -0.88 0.26 -26.74
CA LYS A 707 -1.31 -0.42 -25.52
C LYS A 707 -1.34 -1.94 -25.74
N GLY A 708 -0.80 -2.69 -24.79
CA GLY A 708 -0.71 -4.15 -24.87
C GLY A 708 0.60 -4.69 -25.46
N GLN A 709 1.49 -3.83 -25.95
CA GLN A 709 2.81 -4.26 -26.42
C GLN A 709 3.80 -4.44 -25.27
N ASN A 710 4.62 -5.49 -25.36
CA ASN A 710 5.72 -5.75 -24.43
C ASN A 710 7.02 -5.14 -24.99
N VAL A 711 7.61 -4.21 -24.26
CA VAL A 711 8.77 -3.44 -24.74
C VAL A 711 9.96 -3.51 -23.80
N LEU A 712 11.14 -3.48 -24.40
CA LEU A 712 12.43 -3.25 -23.73
C LEU A 712 12.92 -1.84 -24.07
N LEU A 713 13.04 -0.99 -23.09
CA LEU A 713 13.58 0.36 -23.17
C LEU A 713 15.04 0.35 -22.74
N ASN A 714 15.90 0.96 -23.51
CA ASN A 714 17.28 1.25 -23.11
C ASN A 714 17.45 2.77 -23.07
N GLY A 715 18.05 3.28 -22.03
CA GLY A 715 18.23 4.72 -21.86
C GLY A 715 19.14 5.06 -20.69
N PHE A 716 19.21 6.33 -20.36
CA PHE A 716 20.00 6.84 -19.25
C PHE A 716 19.34 8.10 -18.67
N PHE A 717 19.62 8.38 -17.41
CA PHE A 717 19.19 9.63 -16.81
C PHE A 717 20.09 10.79 -17.21
N ARG A 718 19.49 11.91 -17.54
CA ARG A 718 20.20 13.18 -17.83
C ARG A 718 19.58 14.31 -17.02
N PRO A 719 20.37 15.30 -16.60
CA PRO A 719 19.85 16.51 -15.97
C PRO A 719 18.89 17.25 -16.91
N ARG A 720 17.81 17.81 -16.35
CA ARG A 720 16.92 18.69 -17.12
C ARG A 720 17.60 19.99 -17.49
N TYR A 721 17.31 20.48 -18.67
CA TYR A 721 17.77 21.81 -19.09
C TYR A 721 17.25 22.87 -18.10
N ASN A 722 18.13 23.70 -17.55
CA ASN A 722 17.90 24.68 -16.48
C ASN A 722 17.50 24.11 -15.08
N ARG A 723 17.63 22.81 -14.85
CA ARG A 723 17.33 22.16 -13.56
C ARG A 723 18.32 21.01 -13.28
N PRO A 724 19.56 21.31 -12.87
CA PRO A 724 20.62 20.31 -12.75
C PRO A 724 20.36 19.22 -11.71
N ASN A 725 19.47 19.47 -10.75
CA ASN A 725 19.09 18.50 -9.71
C ASN A 725 17.85 17.66 -10.08
N GLU A 726 17.20 17.91 -11.23
CA GLU A 726 16.11 17.10 -11.74
C GLU A 726 16.59 16.29 -12.94
N PHE A 727 16.19 15.04 -13.04
CA PHE A 727 16.63 14.15 -14.09
C PHE A 727 15.46 13.66 -14.93
N ASP A 728 15.64 13.61 -16.24
CA ASP A 728 14.76 12.95 -17.18
C ASP A 728 15.41 11.67 -17.69
N PHE A 729 14.64 10.62 -17.86
CA PHE A 729 15.11 9.41 -18.52
C PHE A 729 15.07 9.60 -20.04
N LYS A 730 16.23 9.62 -20.66
CA LYS A 730 16.39 9.69 -22.12
C LYS A 730 16.33 8.29 -22.69
N VAL A 731 15.28 7.97 -23.43
CA VAL A 731 15.16 6.71 -24.15
C VAL A 731 16.09 6.73 -25.37
N SER A 732 17.00 5.77 -25.44
CA SER A 732 17.95 5.60 -26.55
C SER A 732 17.43 4.63 -27.60
N SER A 733 16.78 3.53 -27.17
CA SER A 733 16.15 2.54 -28.04
C SER A 733 14.92 1.92 -27.39
N ILE A 734 13.99 1.49 -28.23
CA ILE A 734 12.82 0.65 -27.87
C ILE A 734 12.86 -0.58 -28.75
N ASN A 735 12.73 -1.77 -28.15
CA ASN A 735 12.63 -3.04 -28.85
C ASN A 735 11.40 -3.79 -28.35
N LEU A 736 10.73 -4.52 -29.23
CA LEU A 736 9.68 -5.45 -28.81
C LEU A 736 10.32 -6.67 -28.15
N LEU A 737 9.83 -7.07 -26.96
CA LEU A 737 10.39 -8.19 -26.19
C LEU A 737 10.39 -9.50 -27.00
N GLU A 738 9.41 -9.70 -27.86
CA GLU A 738 9.29 -10.84 -28.76
C GLU A 738 10.53 -11.03 -29.67
N THR A 739 11.20 -9.94 -29.99
CA THR A 739 12.36 -9.94 -30.91
C THR A 739 13.71 -9.92 -30.19
N VAL A 740 13.71 -9.67 -28.88
CA VAL A 740 14.93 -9.43 -28.08
C VAL A 740 15.84 -10.66 -28.07
N LYS A 741 15.30 -11.87 -27.85
CA LYS A 741 16.06 -13.11 -27.83
C LYS A 741 16.86 -13.32 -29.12
N GLN A 742 16.21 -13.10 -30.26
CA GLN A 742 16.81 -13.36 -31.58
C GLN A 742 17.80 -12.26 -31.97
N ASN A 743 17.49 -11.01 -31.67
CA ASN A 743 18.23 -9.86 -32.20
C ASN A 743 19.37 -9.39 -31.28
N LEU A 744 19.23 -9.56 -29.98
CA LEU A 744 20.19 -9.02 -29.02
C LEU A 744 21.12 -10.05 -28.41
N THR A 745 20.87 -11.37 -28.56
CA THR A 745 21.80 -12.38 -28.04
C THR A 745 23.02 -12.50 -28.93
N ARG A 746 24.20 -12.19 -28.38
CA ARG A 746 25.50 -12.39 -29.03
C ARG A 746 26.14 -13.71 -28.61
N SER A 747 26.11 -14.05 -27.35
CA SER A 747 26.66 -15.27 -26.77
C SER A 747 25.78 -15.80 -25.64
N LEU A 748 25.85 -17.09 -25.42
CA LEU A 748 25.26 -17.79 -24.31
C LEU A 748 26.36 -18.60 -23.60
N ASP A 749 26.66 -18.25 -22.36
CA ASP A 749 27.60 -18.96 -21.52
C ASP A 749 26.82 -19.75 -20.47
N ILE A 750 27.02 -21.06 -20.43
CA ILE A 750 26.34 -22.01 -19.54
C ILE A 750 27.36 -22.58 -18.56
N ASN A 751 27.23 -22.23 -17.28
CA ASN A 751 28.04 -22.79 -16.21
C ASN A 751 27.24 -23.91 -15.55
N ILE A 752 27.79 -25.12 -15.56
CA ILE A 752 27.12 -26.33 -15.05
C ILE A 752 28.11 -27.21 -14.25
N HIS A 753 27.64 -27.79 -13.17
CA HIS A 753 28.42 -28.80 -12.45
C HIS A 753 28.48 -30.12 -13.24
N ALA A 754 29.63 -30.80 -13.22
CA ALA A 754 29.82 -32.07 -13.95
C ALA A 754 28.78 -33.11 -13.56
N ALA A 755 28.34 -33.13 -12.30
CA ALA A 755 27.30 -34.02 -11.79
C ALA A 755 25.89 -33.74 -12.38
N SER A 756 25.61 -32.52 -12.80
CA SER A 756 24.33 -32.10 -13.41
C SER A 756 24.30 -32.24 -14.91
N LEU A 757 25.40 -32.64 -15.53
CA LEU A 757 25.52 -32.86 -16.98
C LEU A 757 24.94 -34.23 -17.36
N THR A 758 23.62 -34.33 -17.50
CA THR A 758 22.91 -35.54 -17.86
C THR A 758 22.92 -35.80 -19.38
N PRO A 759 22.77 -37.06 -19.84
CA PRO A 759 22.61 -37.34 -21.27
C PRO A 759 21.43 -36.59 -21.91
N GLN A 760 20.31 -36.42 -21.18
CA GLN A 760 19.15 -35.71 -21.67
C GLN A 760 19.46 -34.22 -21.88
N PHE A 761 20.24 -33.63 -20.96
CA PHE A 761 20.70 -32.24 -21.11
C PHE A 761 21.50 -32.05 -22.40
N VAL A 762 22.48 -32.91 -22.62
CA VAL A 762 23.34 -32.86 -23.82
C VAL A 762 22.52 -33.06 -25.09
N GLU A 763 21.64 -34.06 -25.14
CA GLU A 763 20.77 -34.35 -26.26
C GLU A 763 19.84 -33.19 -26.62
N PHE A 764 19.26 -32.55 -25.60
CA PHE A 764 18.42 -31.36 -25.83
C PHE A 764 19.22 -30.22 -26.47
N ILE A 765 20.37 -29.86 -25.90
CA ILE A 765 21.21 -28.78 -26.42
C ILE A 765 21.65 -29.07 -27.84
N GLU A 766 22.14 -30.29 -28.11
CA GLU A 766 22.60 -30.70 -29.47
C GLU A 766 21.46 -30.62 -30.48
N THR A 767 20.29 -31.09 -30.12
CA THR A 767 19.11 -31.10 -31.00
C THR A 767 18.62 -29.68 -31.26
N ASN A 768 18.56 -28.84 -30.23
CA ASN A 768 18.09 -27.45 -30.32
C ASN A 768 19.05 -26.62 -31.19
N VAL A 769 20.37 -26.69 -30.96
CA VAL A 769 21.37 -25.97 -31.77
C VAL A 769 21.33 -26.37 -33.23
N LYS A 770 21.12 -27.67 -33.54
CA LYS A 770 20.95 -28.18 -34.93
C LYS A 770 19.67 -27.64 -35.58
N LYS A 771 18.58 -27.61 -34.82
CA LYS A 771 17.25 -27.16 -35.27
C LYS A 771 17.19 -25.63 -35.53
N TYR A 772 17.92 -24.84 -34.74
CA TYR A 772 17.90 -23.38 -34.80
C TYR A 772 19.29 -22.80 -35.06
N PRO A 773 19.85 -22.94 -36.26
CA PRO A 773 21.15 -22.37 -36.61
C PRO A 773 21.09 -20.85 -36.63
N GLY A 774 22.13 -20.15 -36.16
CA GLY A 774 22.20 -18.68 -36.06
C GLY A 774 23.60 -18.15 -35.91
N LYS A 775 23.70 -16.92 -35.35
CA LYS A 775 24.98 -16.18 -35.23
C LYS A 775 25.51 -16.11 -33.80
N SER A 776 24.72 -16.52 -32.81
CA SER A 776 25.11 -16.46 -31.41
C SER A 776 26.09 -17.58 -31.08
N SER A 777 27.14 -17.28 -30.32
CA SER A 777 28.10 -18.28 -29.85
C SER A 777 27.61 -18.96 -28.57
N LEU A 778 27.96 -20.25 -28.42
CA LEU A 778 27.62 -21.03 -27.23
C LEU A 778 28.91 -21.46 -26.53
N ARG A 779 29.00 -21.27 -25.23
CA ARG A 779 30.07 -21.71 -24.34
C ARG A 779 29.50 -22.52 -23.20
N PHE A 780 30.17 -23.64 -22.89
CA PHE A 780 29.93 -24.43 -21.72
C PHE A 780 31.12 -24.35 -20.79
N ASN A 781 30.89 -24.02 -19.52
CA ASN A 781 31.88 -24.09 -18.47
C ASN A 781 31.42 -25.20 -17.50
N VAL A 782 32.10 -26.35 -17.58
CA VAL A 782 31.82 -27.51 -16.73
C VAL A 782 32.72 -27.43 -15.49
N LEU A 783 32.10 -27.38 -14.33
CA LEU A 783 32.76 -27.25 -13.05
C LEU A 783 32.79 -28.60 -12.34
N GLU A 784 33.98 -29.06 -11.90
CA GLU A 784 34.16 -30.17 -10.98
C GLU A 784 34.83 -29.67 -9.68
N PRO A 785 34.06 -29.31 -8.66
CA PRO A 785 34.57 -28.67 -7.45
C PRO A 785 35.51 -29.59 -6.65
N LYS A 786 35.31 -30.92 -6.69
CA LYS A 786 36.14 -31.88 -5.96
C LYS A 786 37.59 -31.91 -6.44
N GLU A 787 37.79 -31.69 -7.73
CA GLU A 787 39.11 -31.70 -8.37
C GLU A 787 39.61 -30.29 -8.69
N ASN A 788 38.86 -29.26 -8.30
CA ASN A 788 39.09 -27.86 -8.65
C ASN A 788 39.35 -27.66 -10.15
N LEU A 789 38.57 -28.34 -10.98
CA LEU A 789 38.71 -28.37 -12.43
C LEU A 789 37.58 -27.53 -13.08
N LEU A 790 37.96 -26.67 -14.03
CA LEU A 790 37.07 -25.95 -14.93
C LEU A 790 37.42 -26.31 -16.38
N VAL A 791 36.48 -26.88 -17.11
CA VAL A 791 36.60 -27.18 -18.53
C VAL A 791 35.67 -26.25 -19.32
N SER A 792 36.26 -25.44 -20.21
CA SER A 792 35.48 -24.57 -21.10
C SER A 792 35.42 -25.18 -22.49
N LEU A 793 34.21 -25.42 -22.99
CA LEU A 793 33.92 -25.93 -24.32
C LEU A 793 33.26 -24.83 -25.15
N TYR A 794 33.68 -24.70 -26.39
CA TYR A 794 33.17 -23.66 -27.31
C TYR A 794 32.54 -24.33 -28.54
N SER A 795 31.45 -23.75 -29.05
CA SER A 795 30.92 -24.12 -30.37
C SER A 795 31.86 -23.56 -31.44
N PHE A 796 32.51 -24.41 -32.24
CA PHE A 796 33.59 -23.96 -33.12
C PHE A 796 33.12 -23.51 -34.54
N ASP A 797 32.15 -24.12 -35.16
CA ASP A 797 31.82 -23.87 -36.56
C ASP A 797 30.37 -23.44 -36.87
N LYS A 798 29.47 -23.53 -35.93
CA LYS A 798 28.06 -23.16 -36.14
C LYS A 798 27.52 -22.43 -34.92
N GLY A 799 27.14 -21.18 -35.12
CA GLY A 799 26.34 -20.44 -34.14
C GLY A 799 24.92 -21.01 -34.07
N PHE A 800 24.19 -20.61 -33.06
CA PHE A 800 22.78 -20.92 -32.85
C PHE A 800 21.95 -19.64 -32.77
N GLN A 801 20.64 -19.77 -32.91
CA GLN A 801 19.67 -18.72 -32.65
C GLN A 801 19.00 -18.95 -31.31
N MET A 802 19.08 -18.00 -30.40
CA MET A 802 18.37 -18.07 -29.14
C MET A 802 16.87 -18.11 -29.40
N ASN A 803 16.16 -19.05 -28.78
CA ASN A 803 14.77 -19.36 -29.05
C ASN A 803 14.01 -19.73 -27.78
N GLU A 804 12.67 -19.86 -27.87
CA GLU A 804 11.79 -20.14 -26.72
C GLU A 804 12.08 -21.49 -26.06
N GLU A 805 12.34 -22.53 -26.88
CA GLU A 805 12.61 -23.90 -26.38
C GLU A 805 13.89 -23.90 -25.51
N MET A 806 14.95 -23.22 -25.98
CA MET A 806 16.21 -23.07 -25.23
C MET A 806 16.01 -22.25 -23.95
N ALA A 807 15.28 -21.12 -24.04
CA ALA A 807 15.00 -20.26 -22.89
C ALA A 807 14.21 -21.01 -21.81
N GLY A 808 13.14 -21.71 -22.19
CA GLY A 808 12.33 -22.52 -21.27
C GLY A 808 13.15 -23.62 -20.62
N PHE A 809 13.92 -24.37 -21.41
CA PHE A 809 14.77 -25.44 -20.90
C PHE A 809 15.79 -24.95 -19.85
N LEU A 810 16.42 -23.79 -20.10
CA LEU A 810 17.40 -23.21 -19.17
C LEU A 810 16.75 -22.68 -17.90
N LEU A 811 15.52 -22.13 -17.97
CA LEU A 811 14.77 -21.70 -16.81
C LEU A 811 14.32 -22.87 -15.91
N ASP A 812 13.99 -24.01 -16.53
CA ASP A 812 13.53 -25.23 -15.85
C ASP A 812 14.68 -26.04 -15.21
N ASN A 813 15.94 -25.66 -15.49
CA ASN A 813 17.13 -26.28 -14.91
C ASN A 813 17.86 -25.30 -13.93
N PRO A 814 17.44 -25.20 -12.68
CA PRO A 814 17.98 -24.21 -11.73
C PRO A 814 19.44 -24.46 -11.34
N ASP A 815 19.96 -25.67 -11.56
CA ASP A 815 21.36 -26.02 -11.31
C ASP A 815 22.34 -25.49 -12.39
N VAL A 816 21.78 -24.80 -13.40
CA VAL A 816 22.53 -24.22 -14.50
C VAL A 816 22.60 -22.71 -14.33
N GLU A 817 23.80 -22.18 -14.20
CA GLU A 817 24.01 -20.75 -14.20
C GLU A 817 24.22 -20.24 -15.64
N VAL A 818 23.42 -19.26 -16.02
CA VAL A 818 23.38 -18.72 -17.39
C VAL A 818 23.89 -17.29 -17.42
N GLN A 819 24.74 -16.98 -18.38
CA GLN A 819 25.16 -15.63 -18.71
C GLN A 819 24.92 -15.35 -20.18
N VAL A 820 24.22 -14.25 -20.49
CA VAL A 820 23.91 -13.84 -21.85
C VAL A 820 24.77 -12.64 -22.23
N GLY A 821 25.60 -12.81 -23.24
CA GLY A 821 26.31 -11.69 -23.87
C GLY A 821 25.41 -11.04 -24.91
N LEU A 822 25.26 -9.72 -24.81
CA LEU A 822 24.36 -8.94 -25.67
C LEU A 822 25.15 -8.23 -26.78
N VAL A 823 24.46 -8.01 -27.88
CA VAL A 823 24.92 -7.09 -28.93
C VAL A 823 24.86 -5.70 -28.37
N GLY A 824 26.01 -4.96 -28.37
CA GLY A 824 26.15 -3.63 -27.75
C GLY A 824 25.41 -2.55 -28.51
#